data_d664ebce10665d38674d9f83db1fad1a
#
_entry.id   d664ebce10665d38674d9f83db1fad1a
#
_cell.length_a   1.000
_cell.length_b   1.000
_cell.length_c   1.000
_cell.angle_alpha   90.00
_cell.angle_beta   90.00
_cell.angle_gamma   90.00
#
_symmetry.space_group_name_H-M   'P 1'
#
loop_
_entity.id
_entity.type
_entity.pdbx_description
1 polymer ?
#
loop_
_entity_poly.entity_id
_entity_poly.type
_entity_poly.pdbx_seq_one_letter_code
_entity_poly.pdbx_strand_id
1 'polypeptide(L)'
;MLTWLATAWSLRCKFLKFGAPAALLTLLGGAPALADEAGGEASLKLPDLSQVTFLGIDGHKLLLFGIVICIFGLGFGLAIYSRLKNLPVHKSMREISELIYETCKTYLITQGKFLMILWVFIAVVIVMYFGWLAPVHPTAVTLPIILIFSLVGIAGSYGVAWFGIRVNTFANSRTAFASLRGKPYPIYNTPLQAGMSIGMMLISVELLMMLFILLFIPGDYAGPCFIGFAIGESLGAAALRIAGGIFTKIADIGSDLMKIVFKIKEDDARNPGVIADCTGDNAGDSVGPSADGFETYGVTGVALITFILLAVKNPTVQVQLLVWIFVMRIVMLIASAVAYFINAFIAKAKYGNADEMNYEAPLTSLVWITSVVSSALTYLVSAVIIPDLGGSTSQWWKLATIISCGTLAGAIIPELVKVFTSTESRHVKEVVTSAEEGGASLGILSGFVAGNFSAYYIGLAMVLLMSVGYLISTMGLGTQMLAPAVFAFGLVAFGFLGMGPVTIAVDSYGPVTDNAQSVYELSLIEQVPNIKQELKKDYNIDVNFERAKEMLEANDGAGNTFKATAKPVLIGTAVVGATTMIFSIIMALTKGLTENVNNLSLLHAPFVLGLVTGGAMIYWFTGASTQAVTTGAYRAVEFIKANIKLEGAASASIADSKKVVEICTKYAQKGMLNIFIAVFFATLAFAFVEPFFFIGYLFSIAIFGLYQAIFMANAGGAWDNAKKIVEVELKQKGTPLHDATVIGDTVGDPFKDTSSVALNPVIKFTTLFGLLAVELAVQLTATQGSGLTHILAAAFFVVSFLFVYRSFYGMRIREDAAR
;
A
#
# COMPACT_ATOMS: atom_id res chain seq x y z
N MET A 1 8.44 21.33 40.75
CA MET A 1 7.83 20.07 40.31
C MET A 1 8.06 19.82 38.83
N LEU A 2 7.87 20.79 37.93
CA LEU A 2 8.12 20.65 36.50
C LEU A 2 9.60 20.50 36.12
N THR A 3 10.50 21.12 36.83
CA THR A 3 11.97 21.00 36.65
C THR A 3 12.50 19.64 37.08
N TRP A 4 11.88 19.03 38.10
CA TRP A 4 12.25 17.69 38.58
C TRP A 4 11.80 16.60 37.57
N LEU A 5 10.70 16.78 36.90
CA LEU A 5 10.23 15.91 35.82
C LEU A 5 11.11 16.01 34.56
N ALA A 6 11.67 17.19 34.26
CA ALA A 6 12.57 17.37 33.12
C ALA A 6 13.93 16.70 33.31
N THR A 7 14.48 16.73 34.54
CA THR A 7 15.75 16.06 34.87
C THR A 7 15.60 14.54 34.99
N ALA A 8 14.50 14.06 35.53
CA ALA A 8 14.16 12.63 35.51
C ALA A 8 13.94 12.11 34.04
N TRP A 9 13.48 12.98 33.13
CA TRP A 9 13.28 12.67 31.72
C TRP A 9 14.59 12.50 30.95
N SER A 10 15.62 13.31 31.20
CA SER A 10 16.93 13.20 30.53
C SER A 10 17.72 11.96 30.91
N LEU A 11 17.56 11.47 32.13
CA LEU A 11 18.12 10.19 32.60
C LEU A 11 17.33 8.97 32.07
N ARG A 12 16.02 9.09 31.89
CA ARG A 12 15.18 8.03 31.30
C ARG A 12 15.43 7.81 29.81
N CYS A 13 15.77 8.84 29.03
CA CYS A 13 16.09 8.68 27.61
C CYS A 13 17.35 7.85 27.36
N LYS A 14 18.27 7.78 28.29
CA LYS A 14 19.46 6.88 28.21
C LYS A 14 19.12 5.44 28.62
N PHE A 15 18.14 5.24 29.50
CA PHE A 15 17.70 3.90 29.92
C PHE A 15 16.82 3.21 28.87
N LEU A 16 15.99 3.98 28.12
CA LEU A 16 15.13 3.47 27.06
C LEU A 16 15.88 3.06 25.77
N LYS A 17 17.13 3.49 25.60
CA LYS A 17 17.91 3.10 24.41
C LYS A 17 18.41 1.65 24.44
N PHE A 18 18.54 1.02 25.64
CA PHE A 18 19.06 -0.35 25.75
C PHE A 18 18.38 -1.23 26.82
N GLY A 19 17.50 -0.70 27.65
CA GLY A 19 16.98 -1.41 28.84
C GLY A 19 15.64 -2.12 28.66
N ALA A 20 14.77 -1.70 27.75
CA ALA A 20 13.45 -2.28 27.63
C ALA A 20 13.45 -3.73 27.09
N PRO A 21 14.27 -4.10 26.10
CA PRO A 21 14.37 -5.50 25.67
C PRO A 21 14.99 -6.42 26.73
N ALA A 22 15.99 -5.90 27.49
CA ALA A 22 16.67 -6.69 28.52
C ALA A 22 15.82 -6.91 29.79
N ALA A 23 15.01 -5.91 30.17
CA ALA A 23 14.10 -6.03 31.33
C ALA A 23 12.93 -7.00 31.05
N LEU A 24 12.49 -7.08 29.78
CA LEU A 24 11.47 -8.07 29.38
C LEU A 24 12.01 -9.50 29.48
N LEU A 25 13.26 -9.73 29.11
CA LEU A 25 13.94 -11.02 29.17
C LEU A 25 14.20 -11.53 30.60
N THR A 26 14.42 -10.61 31.57
CA THR A 26 14.70 -10.98 32.97
C THR A 26 13.43 -11.26 33.80
N LEU A 27 12.28 -10.74 33.39
CA LEU A 27 10.99 -11.00 34.06
C LEU A 27 10.36 -12.38 33.73
N LEU A 28 10.88 -13.08 32.72
CA LEU A 28 10.30 -14.29 32.17
C LEU A 28 11.07 -15.59 32.55
N GLY A 29 11.98 -15.56 33.51
CA GLY A 29 12.78 -16.69 33.98
C GLY A 29 12.00 -17.74 34.76
N GLY A 30 10.98 -18.37 34.15
CA GLY A 30 10.27 -19.54 34.67
C GLY A 30 10.56 -20.79 33.83
N ALA A 31 10.61 -21.96 34.45
CA ALA A 31 10.91 -23.23 33.81
C ALA A 31 9.91 -23.60 32.71
N PRO A 32 10.33 -24.34 31.67
CA PRO A 32 9.45 -24.74 30.58
C PRO A 32 8.37 -25.70 31.08
N ALA A 33 7.12 -25.27 31.02
CA ALA A 33 5.99 -26.19 31.21
C ALA A 33 5.71 -26.91 29.89
N LEU A 34 5.58 -28.20 29.93
CA LEU A 34 5.10 -29.04 28.83
C LEU A 34 3.69 -28.57 28.46
N ALA A 35 3.55 -27.83 27.37
CA ALA A 35 2.25 -27.42 26.86
C ALA A 35 1.69 -28.58 26.03
N ASP A 36 0.55 -29.10 26.46
CA ASP A 36 -0.31 -29.95 25.63
C ASP A 36 -0.75 -29.16 24.38
N GLU A 37 -0.94 -29.87 23.27
CA GLU A 37 -1.20 -29.35 21.93
C GLU A 37 -2.30 -28.26 21.91
N ALA A 38 -1.92 -27.03 22.09
CA ALA A 38 -2.77 -25.90 21.77
C ALA A 38 -2.59 -25.61 20.27
N GLY A 39 -3.59 -26.00 19.46
CA GLY A 39 -3.59 -25.81 18.03
C GLY A 39 -3.69 -24.34 17.62
N GLY A 40 -2.57 -23.62 17.65
CA GLY A 40 -2.41 -22.29 17.08
C GLY A 40 -1.83 -22.38 15.66
N GLU A 41 -1.72 -21.23 14.96
CA GLU A 41 -1.11 -21.16 13.61
C GLU A 41 0.35 -21.62 13.59
N ALA A 42 1.04 -21.57 14.73
CA ALA A 42 2.38 -22.14 14.90
C ALA A 42 2.45 -23.65 14.61
N SER A 43 1.31 -24.35 14.74
CA SER A 43 1.20 -25.79 14.48
C SER A 43 0.69 -26.12 13.08
N LEU A 44 0.50 -25.14 12.21
CA LEU A 44 0.02 -25.37 10.84
C LEU A 44 1.02 -26.19 10.03
N LYS A 45 0.61 -27.39 9.65
CA LYS A 45 1.36 -28.28 8.79
C LYS A 45 0.79 -28.27 7.40
N LEU A 46 1.64 -28.02 6.42
CA LEU A 46 1.25 -28.14 5.02
C LEU A 46 1.13 -29.61 4.63
N PRO A 47 0.04 -30.01 3.98
CA PRO A 47 -0.08 -31.35 3.44
C PRO A 47 0.90 -31.58 2.30
N ASP A 48 1.25 -32.85 2.05
CA ASP A 48 2.06 -33.22 0.90
C ASP A 48 1.27 -33.01 -0.40
N LEU A 49 1.70 -32.05 -1.20
CA LEU A 49 1.06 -31.67 -2.45
C LEU A 49 1.15 -32.74 -3.54
N SER A 50 2.03 -33.73 -3.39
CA SER A 50 2.19 -34.84 -4.34
C SER A 50 1.07 -35.89 -4.24
N GLN A 51 0.25 -35.85 -3.18
CA GLN A 51 -0.81 -36.82 -2.95
C GLN A 51 -2.00 -36.68 -3.91
N VAL A 52 -2.13 -35.53 -4.60
CA VAL A 52 -3.21 -35.29 -5.56
C VAL A 52 -2.64 -35.03 -6.94
N THR A 53 -3.23 -35.65 -7.94
CA THR A 53 -2.85 -35.44 -9.35
C THR A 53 -3.81 -34.49 -10.05
N PHE A 54 -3.26 -33.57 -10.83
CA PHE A 54 -3.95 -32.59 -11.66
C PHE A 54 -3.50 -32.80 -13.10
N LEU A 55 -4.42 -33.13 -14.00
CA LEU A 55 -4.12 -33.41 -15.41
C LEU A 55 -3.03 -34.50 -15.59
N GLY A 56 -2.97 -35.48 -14.69
CA GLY A 56 -1.97 -36.53 -14.73
C GLY A 56 -0.59 -36.16 -14.16
N ILE A 57 -0.43 -34.98 -13.60
CA ILE A 57 0.78 -34.45 -12.95
C ILE A 57 0.46 -34.21 -11.46
N ASP A 58 1.37 -34.59 -10.55
CA ASP A 58 1.17 -34.28 -9.14
C ASP A 58 1.25 -32.78 -8.85
N GLY A 59 0.58 -32.33 -7.78
CA GLY A 59 0.45 -30.90 -7.45
C GLY A 59 1.78 -30.21 -7.22
N HIS A 60 2.78 -30.91 -6.64
CA HIS A 60 4.11 -30.36 -6.43
C HIS A 60 4.80 -30.05 -7.79
N LYS A 61 4.78 -30.99 -8.73
CA LYS A 61 5.34 -30.79 -10.08
C LYS A 61 4.58 -29.72 -10.86
N LEU A 62 3.24 -29.68 -10.73
CA LEU A 62 2.44 -28.64 -11.38
C LEU A 62 2.87 -27.25 -10.93
N LEU A 63 3.07 -27.04 -9.64
CA LEU A 63 3.48 -25.73 -9.11
C LEU A 63 4.94 -25.37 -9.42
N LEU A 64 5.82 -26.38 -9.66
CA LEU A 64 7.16 -26.11 -10.18
C LEU A 64 7.13 -25.38 -11.54
N PHE A 65 6.14 -25.66 -12.41
CA PHE A 65 5.94 -24.88 -13.63
C PHE A 65 5.59 -23.42 -13.34
N GLY A 66 4.98 -23.12 -12.20
CA GLY A 66 4.72 -21.77 -11.76
C GLY A 66 6.00 -20.92 -11.58
N ILE A 67 7.09 -21.54 -11.13
CA ILE A 67 8.41 -20.89 -11.04
C ILE A 67 8.88 -20.42 -12.41
N VAL A 68 8.67 -21.23 -13.45
CA VAL A 68 9.02 -20.84 -14.82
C VAL A 68 8.24 -19.60 -15.27
N ILE A 69 6.95 -19.53 -14.97
CA ILE A 69 6.13 -18.36 -15.29
C ILE A 69 6.59 -17.13 -14.50
N CYS A 70 6.97 -17.29 -13.23
CA CYS A 70 7.56 -16.18 -12.45
C CYS A 70 8.86 -15.68 -13.10
N ILE A 71 9.73 -16.56 -13.57
CA ILE A 71 10.97 -16.18 -14.27
C ILE A 71 10.64 -15.40 -15.57
N PHE A 72 9.61 -15.80 -16.33
CA PHE A 72 9.15 -15.02 -17.47
C PHE A 72 8.62 -13.65 -17.07
N GLY A 73 7.86 -13.53 -15.96
CA GLY A 73 7.38 -12.26 -15.45
C GLY A 73 8.52 -11.33 -15.00
N LEU A 74 9.55 -11.89 -14.33
CA LEU A 74 10.78 -11.16 -14.00
C LEU A 74 11.50 -10.69 -15.28
N GLY A 75 11.63 -11.57 -16.27
CA GLY A 75 12.22 -11.26 -17.57
C GLY A 75 11.46 -10.14 -18.31
N PHE A 76 10.13 -10.17 -18.26
CA PHE A 76 9.28 -9.12 -18.81
C PHE A 76 9.56 -7.77 -18.14
N GLY A 77 9.56 -7.72 -16.80
CA GLY A 77 9.85 -6.49 -16.06
C GLY A 77 11.23 -5.93 -16.37
N LEU A 78 12.26 -6.78 -16.39
CA LEU A 78 13.64 -6.39 -16.71
C LEU A 78 13.81 -5.96 -18.17
N ALA A 79 13.09 -6.57 -19.11
CA ALA A 79 13.12 -6.18 -20.52
C ALA A 79 12.57 -4.76 -20.72
N ILE A 80 11.44 -4.44 -20.07
CA ILE A 80 10.89 -3.08 -20.09
C ILE A 80 11.82 -2.09 -19.39
N TYR A 81 12.35 -2.43 -18.22
CA TYR A 81 13.35 -1.63 -17.51
C TYR A 81 14.52 -1.27 -18.43
N SER A 82 15.11 -2.27 -19.11
CA SER A 82 16.22 -2.06 -20.05
C SER A 82 15.82 -1.18 -21.23
N ARG A 83 14.61 -1.37 -21.77
CA ARG A 83 14.07 -0.52 -22.83
C ARG A 83 13.92 0.93 -22.38
N LEU A 84 13.29 1.18 -21.24
CA LEU A 84 13.08 2.54 -20.71
C LEU A 84 14.41 3.24 -20.45
N LYS A 85 15.37 2.55 -19.85
CA LYS A 85 16.71 3.06 -19.61
C LYS A 85 17.38 3.58 -20.91
N ASN A 86 17.18 2.88 -22.03
CA ASN A 86 17.83 3.14 -23.30
C ASN A 86 17.03 4.09 -24.24
N LEU A 87 15.83 4.53 -23.84
CA LEU A 87 15.08 5.53 -24.61
C LEU A 87 15.87 6.84 -24.69
N PRO A 88 15.79 7.55 -25.84
CA PRO A 88 16.44 8.84 -26.01
C PRO A 88 15.90 9.87 -25.01
N VAL A 89 16.78 10.71 -24.49
CA VAL A 89 16.46 11.79 -23.57
C VAL A 89 17.52 12.88 -23.67
N HIS A 90 17.09 14.15 -23.60
CA HIS A 90 18.02 15.27 -23.58
C HIS A 90 18.83 15.29 -22.25
N LYS A 91 20.08 15.76 -22.34
CA LYS A 91 21.01 15.78 -21.19
C LYS A 91 20.43 16.51 -19.98
N SER A 92 19.83 17.71 -20.18
CA SER A 92 19.25 18.50 -19.09
C SER A 92 18.18 17.75 -18.31
N MET A 93 17.23 17.11 -19.00
CA MET A 93 16.17 16.31 -18.35
C MET A 93 16.72 15.08 -17.63
N ARG A 94 17.74 14.44 -18.22
CA ARG A 94 18.41 13.29 -17.60
C ARG A 94 19.11 13.66 -16.30
N GLU A 95 19.81 14.79 -16.27
CA GLU A 95 20.52 15.26 -15.08
C GLU A 95 19.58 15.54 -13.92
N ILE A 96 18.42 16.16 -14.18
CA ILE A 96 17.37 16.37 -13.17
C ILE A 96 16.84 15.03 -12.65
N SER A 97 16.52 14.11 -13.54
CA SER A 97 16.01 12.79 -13.16
C SER A 97 17.03 11.95 -12.35
N GLU A 98 18.31 12.05 -12.66
CA GLU A 98 19.37 11.40 -11.87
C GLU A 98 19.57 12.10 -10.51
N LEU A 99 19.42 13.42 -10.43
CA LEU A 99 19.45 14.14 -9.15
C LEU A 99 18.30 13.70 -8.24
N ILE A 100 17.08 13.60 -8.78
CA ILE A 100 15.91 13.08 -8.07
C ILE A 100 16.18 11.64 -7.58
N TYR A 101 16.76 10.78 -8.44
CA TYR A 101 17.09 9.41 -8.02
C TYR A 101 18.13 9.36 -6.89
N GLU A 102 19.17 10.20 -6.91
CA GLU A 102 20.17 10.23 -5.84
C GLU A 102 19.58 10.71 -4.50
N THR A 103 18.62 11.64 -4.52
CA THR A 103 17.88 12.04 -3.31
C THR A 103 16.96 10.92 -2.81
N CYS A 104 16.22 10.23 -3.68
CA CYS A 104 15.43 9.06 -3.37
C CYS A 104 16.28 7.93 -2.74
N LYS A 105 17.44 7.66 -3.32
CA LYS A 105 18.38 6.65 -2.81
C LYS A 105 18.87 6.98 -1.40
N THR A 106 19.19 8.24 -1.14
CA THR A 106 19.61 8.71 0.20
C THR A 106 18.48 8.51 1.20
N TYR A 107 17.25 8.86 0.83
CA TYR A 107 16.05 8.63 1.64
C TYR A 107 15.85 7.14 1.92
N LEU A 108 15.87 6.28 0.89
CA LEU A 108 15.69 4.83 1.04
C LEU A 108 16.73 4.21 1.97
N ILE A 109 18.01 4.53 1.81
CA ILE A 109 19.08 4.02 2.69
C ILE A 109 18.78 4.40 4.15
N THR A 110 18.30 5.62 4.37
CA THR A 110 17.96 6.10 5.72
C THR A 110 16.75 5.35 6.28
N GLN A 111 15.74 5.12 5.46
CA GLN A 111 14.57 4.31 5.85
C GLN A 111 14.92 2.84 6.08
N GLY A 112 15.79 2.25 5.26
CA GLY A 112 16.25 0.87 5.45
C GLY A 112 16.95 0.64 6.79
N LYS A 113 17.82 1.57 7.21
CA LYS A 113 18.44 1.51 8.56
C LYS A 113 17.40 1.59 9.67
N PHE A 114 16.41 2.44 9.50
CA PHE A 114 15.36 2.62 10.49
C PHE A 114 14.44 1.39 10.55
N LEU A 115 14.12 0.81 9.42
CA LEU A 115 13.32 -0.42 9.30
C LEU A 115 13.97 -1.59 10.06
N MET A 116 15.31 -1.72 9.98
CA MET A 116 16.03 -2.74 10.75
C MET A 116 15.91 -2.54 12.26
N ILE A 117 15.82 -1.29 12.73
CA ILE A 117 15.56 -1.02 14.16
C ILE A 117 14.15 -1.48 14.55
N LEU A 118 13.16 -1.22 13.70
CA LEU A 118 11.78 -1.67 13.95
C LEU A 118 11.65 -3.19 13.91
N TRP A 119 12.39 -3.85 13.03
CA TRP A 119 12.42 -5.31 12.95
C TRP A 119 12.87 -5.96 14.26
N VAL A 120 13.80 -5.34 15.01
CA VAL A 120 14.24 -5.88 16.31
C VAL A 120 13.06 -6.08 17.27
N PHE A 121 12.08 -5.17 17.29
CA PHE A 121 10.88 -5.32 18.13
C PHE A 121 10.07 -6.56 17.73
N ILE A 122 9.90 -6.78 16.43
CA ILE A 122 9.20 -7.96 15.90
C ILE A 122 9.99 -9.24 16.18
N ALA A 123 11.30 -9.21 15.96
CA ALA A 123 12.18 -10.35 16.23
C ALA A 123 12.12 -10.81 17.68
N VAL A 124 12.05 -9.88 18.63
CA VAL A 124 11.89 -10.23 20.06
C VAL A 124 10.60 -11.00 20.29
N VAL A 125 9.49 -10.56 19.71
CA VAL A 125 8.19 -11.26 19.84
C VAL A 125 8.23 -12.64 19.19
N ILE A 126 8.80 -12.75 17.99
CA ILE A 126 8.99 -14.04 17.29
C ILE A 126 9.84 -15.00 18.14
N VAL A 127 10.95 -14.51 18.71
CA VAL A 127 11.81 -15.34 19.58
C VAL A 127 11.08 -15.79 20.83
N MET A 128 10.30 -14.91 21.46
CA MET A 128 9.54 -15.24 22.65
C MET A 128 8.49 -16.30 22.35
N TYR A 129 7.76 -16.15 21.25
CA TYR A 129 6.68 -17.08 20.89
C TYR A 129 7.25 -18.42 20.39
N PHE A 130 7.97 -18.42 19.27
CA PHE A 130 8.45 -19.66 18.65
C PHE A 130 9.68 -20.29 19.33
N GLY A 131 10.42 -19.51 20.10
CA GLY A 131 11.59 -19.99 20.81
C GLY A 131 11.29 -20.56 22.19
N TRP A 132 10.26 -20.05 22.85
CA TRP A 132 10.02 -20.37 24.27
C TRP A 132 8.60 -20.84 24.57
N LEU A 133 7.54 -20.10 24.15
CA LEU A 133 6.17 -20.41 24.57
C LEU A 133 5.50 -21.50 23.72
N ALA A 134 5.70 -21.48 22.42
CA ALA A 134 5.19 -22.48 21.47
C ALA A 134 6.30 -22.97 20.55
N PRO A 135 7.33 -23.67 21.07
CA PRO A 135 8.49 -24.05 20.29
C PRO A 135 8.14 -25.09 19.24
N VAL A 136 8.43 -24.79 17.98
CA VAL A 136 8.38 -25.75 16.88
C VAL A 136 9.73 -26.50 16.84
N HIS A 137 9.71 -27.78 17.13
CA HIS A 137 10.93 -28.58 17.25
C HIS A 137 11.43 -29.12 15.90
N PRO A 138 12.75 -29.15 15.66
CA PRO A 138 13.84 -28.68 16.53
C PRO A 138 14.01 -27.15 16.51
N THR A 139 13.81 -26.51 17.62
CA THR A 139 13.80 -25.02 17.79
C THR A 139 15.09 -24.36 17.27
N ALA A 140 16.23 -25.02 17.44
CA ALA A 140 17.53 -24.53 16.95
C ALA A 140 17.59 -24.35 15.40
N VAL A 141 16.73 -25.02 14.65
CA VAL A 141 16.64 -24.90 13.18
C VAL A 141 15.47 -24.00 12.79
N THR A 142 14.32 -24.22 13.40
CA THR A 142 13.06 -23.57 13.02
C THR A 142 13.05 -22.07 13.31
N LEU A 143 13.51 -21.67 14.51
CA LEU A 143 13.52 -20.26 14.89
C LEU A 143 14.41 -19.38 13.97
N PRO A 144 15.67 -19.78 13.64
CA PRO A 144 16.46 -19.04 12.66
C PRO A 144 15.80 -18.94 11.29
N ILE A 145 15.13 -20.01 10.83
CA ILE A 145 14.44 -20.03 9.53
C ILE A 145 13.29 -19.02 9.55
N ILE A 146 12.46 -18.98 10.58
CA ILE A 146 11.34 -18.01 10.69
C ILE A 146 11.88 -16.56 10.69
N LEU A 147 12.96 -16.31 11.47
CA LEU A 147 13.61 -15.00 11.49
C LEU A 147 14.18 -14.61 10.13
N ILE A 148 14.80 -15.55 9.41
CA ILE A 148 15.31 -15.31 8.06
C ILE A 148 14.16 -15.00 7.11
N PHE A 149 13.05 -15.74 7.14
CA PHE A 149 11.91 -15.45 6.28
C PHE A 149 11.24 -14.10 6.61
N SER A 150 11.24 -13.66 7.88
CA SER A 150 10.81 -12.29 8.21
C SER A 150 11.71 -11.21 7.59
N LEU A 151 13.01 -11.44 7.55
CA LEU A 151 13.95 -10.56 6.84
C LEU A 151 13.79 -10.64 5.31
N VAL A 152 13.48 -11.82 4.77
CA VAL A 152 13.19 -12.00 3.34
C VAL A 152 11.92 -11.23 2.95
N GLY A 153 10.88 -11.23 3.78
CA GLY A 153 9.67 -10.43 3.59
C GLY A 153 9.97 -8.92 3.55
N ILE A 154 10.75 -8.43 4.51
CA ILE A 154 11.24 -7.04 4.52
C ILE A 154 12.04 -6.73 3.25
N ALA A 155 12.97 -7.61 2.88
CA ALA A 155 13.81 -7.42 1.71
C ALA A 155 13.00 -7.42 0.41
N GLY A 156 11.92 -8.22 0.35
CA GLY A 156 10.96 -8.21 -0.75
C GLY A 156 10.29 -6.84 -0.90
N SER A 157 9.61 -6.35 0.14
CA SER A 157 8.95 -5.05 0.13
C SER A 157 9.92 -3.91 -0.20
N TYR A 158 11.08 -3.91 0.43
CA TYR A 158 12.10 -2.88 0.22
C TYR A 158 12.73 -2.94 -1.19
N GLY A 159 13.00 -4.16 -1.68
CA GLY A 159 13.61 -4.38 -2.99
C GLY A 159 12.69 -3.97 -4.14
N VAL A 160 11.39 -4.33 -4.07
CA VAL A 160 10.41 -3.92 -5.09
C VAL A 160 10.16 -2.43 -5.07
N ALA A 161 10.17 -1.79 -3.89
CA ALA A 161 10.09 -0.33 -3.77
C ALA A 161 11.29 0.34 -4.44
N TRP A 162 12.50 -0.13 -4.16
CA TRP A 162 13.72 0.40 -4.80
C TRP A 162 13.70 0.24 -6.31
N PHE A 163 13.29 -0.93 -6.80
CA PHE A 163 13.14 -1.18 -8.24
C PHE A 163 12.12 -0.23 -8.85
N GLY A 164 10.94 -0.06 -8.24
CA GLY A 164 9.88 0.85 -8.69
C GLY A 164 10.37 2.29 -8.80
N ILE A 165 11.03 2.80 -7.77
CA ILE A 165 11.62 4.15 -7.78
C ILE A 165 12.61 4.32 -8.93
N ARG A 166 13.46 3.32 -9.18
CA ARG A 166 14.44 3.42 -10.27
C ARG A 166 13.78 3.40 -11.65
N VAL A 167 12.76 2.58 -11.85
CA VAL A 167 11.99 2.53 -13.10
C VAL A 167 11.29 3.86 -13.35
N ASN A 168 10.62 4.40 -12.32
CA ASN A 168 9.88 5.64 -12.42
C ASN A 168 10.79 6.83 -12.72
N THR A 169 11.94 6.94 -12.05
CA THR A 169 12.90 8.01 -12.34
C THR A 169 13.45 7.95 -13.77
N PHE A 170 13.59 6.77 -14.37
CA PHE A 170 13.85 6.70 -15.82
C PHE A 170 12.67 7.19 -16.65
N ALA A 171 11.45 6.72 -16.31
CA ALA A 171 10.24 7.05 -17.05
C ALA A 171 9.94 8.56 -17.01
N ASN A 172 10.15 9.24 -15.87
CA ASN A 172 9.91 10.67 -15.71
C ASN A 172 10.57 11.48 -16.84
N SER A 173 11.89 11.38 -16.97
CA SER A 173 12.63 12.14 -17.99
C SER A 173 12.33 11.71 -19.43
N ARG A 174 12.00 10.43 -19.66
CA ARG A 174 11.65 9.92 -20.99
C ARG A 174 10.25 10.34 -21.41
N THR A 175 9.33 10.44 -20.49
CA THR A 175 7.98 10.98 -20.70
C THR A 175 8.06 12.47 -20.99
N ALA A 176 8.81 13.24 -20.17
CA ALA A 176 9.07 14.65 -20.42
C ALA A 176 9.70 14.89 -21.80
N PHE A 177 10.68 14.09 -22.18
CA PHE A 177 11.32 14.21 -23.49
C PHE A 177 10.40 13.80 -24.65
N ALA A 178 9.53 12.80 -24.43
CA ALA A 178 8.58 12.35 -25.43
C ALA A 178 7.57 13.45 -25.81
N SER A 179 7.23 14.36 -24.90
CA SER A 179 6.28 15.46 -25.14
C SER A 179 6.80 16.42 -26.23
N LEU A 180 8.12 16.60 -26.33
CA LEU A 180 8.74 17.44 -27.32
C LEU A 180 8.47 17.01 -28.77
N ARG A 181 8.06 15.75 -28.98
CA ARG A 181 7.69 15.20 -30.29
C ARG A 181 6.31 15.66 -30.80
N GLY A 182 5.51 16.30 -29.94
CA GLY A 182 4.18 16.79 -30.28
C GLY A 182 3.13 15.69 -30.54
N LYS A 183 3.37 14.45 -30.10
CA LYS A 183 2.46 13.31 -30.24
C LYS A 183 2.09 12.73 -28.87
N PRO A 184 0.79 12.53 -28.56
CA PRO A 184 0.36 12.12 -27.23
C PRO A 184 0.65 10.64 -26.90
N TYR A 185 0.63 9.74 -27.89
CA TYR A 185 0.78 8.31 -27.65
C TYR A 185 2.09 7.92 -26.93
N PRO A 186 3.28 8.44 -27.26
CA PRO A 186 4.52 8.15 -26.53
C PRO A 186 4.48 8.64 -25.09
N ILE A 187 3.78 9.74 -24.80
CA ILE A 187 3.63 10.33 -23.47
C ILE A 187 2.78 9.42 -22.57
N TYR A 188 1.71 8.84 -23.12
CA TYR A 188 0.89 7.82 -22.48
C TYR A 188 1.63 6.48 -22.28
N ASN A 189 2.33 6.02 -23.32
CA ASN A 189 2.86 4.66 -23.34
C ASN A 189 4.07 4.46 -22.41
N THR A 190 4.86 5.50 -22.18
CA THR A 190 6.07 5.42 -21.35
C THR A 190 5.75 5.20 -19.87
N PRO A 191 4.86 5.98 -19.22
CA PRO A 191 4.44 5.71 -17.84
C PRO A 191 3.77 4.36 -17.67
N LEU A 192 2.90 3.96 -18.61
CA LEU A 192 2.24 2.66 -18.57
C LEU A 192 3.24 1.50 -18.64
N GLN A 193 4.26 1.60 -19.47
CA GLN A 193 5.33 0.60 -19.53
C GLN A 193 6.10 0.53 -18.20
N ALA A 194 6.40 1.66 -17.57
CA ALA A 194 7.05 1.71 -16.28
C ALA A 194 6.21 0.97 -15.23
N GLY A 195 4.94 1.30 -15.13
CA GLY A 195 4.01 0.65 -14.20
C GLY A 195 3.86 -0.86 -14.47
N MET A 196 3.76 -1.29 -15.73
CA MET A 196 3.72 -2.72 -16.08
C MET A 196 5.02 -3.46 -15.73
N SER A 197 6.17 -2.81 -15.89
CA SER A 197 7.46 -3.37 -15.44
C SER A 197 7.45 -3.63 -13.93
N ILE A 198 6.98 -2.65 -13.15
CA ILE A 198 6.89 -2.74 -11.70
C ILE A 198 5.89 -3.83 -11.30
N GLY A 199 4.67 -3.81 -11.85
CA GLY A 199 3.61 -4.76 -11.51
C GLY A 199 3.99 -6.22 -11.82
N MET A 200 4.54 -6.47 -12.99
CA MET A 200 4.99 -7.82 -13.38
C MET A 200 6.16 -8.30 -12.52
N MET A 201 7.14 -7.43 -12.26
CA MET A 201 8.30 -7.76 -11.40
C MET A 201 7.84 -8.11 -9.99
N LEU A 202 7.04 -7.24 -9.38
CA LEU A 202 6.55 -7.35 -8.02
C LEU A 202 5.79 -8.67 -7.80
N ILE A 203 4.77 -8.93 -8.62
CA ILE A 203 3.93 -10.13 -8.48
C ILE A 203 4.76 -11.40 -8.72
N SER A 204 5.70 -11.34 -9.67
CA SER A 204 6.57 -12.48 -9.94
C SER A 204 7.54 -12.78 -8.79
N VAL A 205 8.12 -11.75 -8.15
CA VAL A 205 8.99 -11.91 -6.97
C VAL A 205 8.20 -12.49 -5.80
N GLU A 206 7.03 -11.93 -5.51
CA GLU A 206 6.19 -12.35 -4.40
C GLU A 206 5.73 -13.81 -4.58
N LEU A 207 5.16 -14.13 -5.76
CA LEU A 207 4.73 -15.49 -6.07
C LEU A 207 5.89 -16.49 -6.05
N LEU A 208 7.07 -16.10 -6.53
CA LEU A 208 8.28 -16.94 -6.48
C LEU A 208 8.68 -17.24 -5.03
N MET A 209 8.65 -16.25 -4.14
CA MET A 209 8.98 -16.44 -2.73
C MET A 209 7.96 -17.35 -2.04
N MET A 210 6.67 -17.17 -2.29
CA MET A 210 5.63 -18.04 -1.74
C MET A 210 5.73 -19.48 -2.29
N LEU A 211 5.98 -19.64 -3.59
CA LEU A 211 6.21 -20.96 -4.18
C LEU A 211 7.47 -21.61 -3.61
N PHE A 212 8.51 -20.83 -3.33
CA PHE A 212 9.72 -21.36 -2.69
C PHE A 212 9.41 -21.94 -1.30
N ILE A 213 8.66 -21.21 -0.47
CA ILE A 213 8.25 -21.71 0.85
C ILE A 213 7.40 -22.96 0.69
N LEU A 214 6.42 -22.95 -0.21
CA LEU A 214 5.47 -24.05 -0.39
C LEU A 214 6.12 -25.33 -0.89
N LEU A 215 7.10 -25.23 -1.79
CA LEU A 215 7.68 -26.38 -2.51
C LEU A 215 8.96 -26.91 -1.88
N PHE A 216 9.76 -26.08 -1.21
CA PHE A 216 11.10 -26.45 -0.76
C PHE A 216 11.27 -26.44 0.76
N ILE A 217 10.36 -25.81 1.51
CA ILE A 217 10.41 -25.87 2.97
C ILE A 217 9.59 -27.08 3.44
N PRO A 218 10.11 -27.91 4.37
CA PRO A 218 9.36 -29.03 4.92
C PRO A 218 8.02 -28.59 5.50
N GLY A 219 6.95 -29.36 5.29
CA GLY A 219 5.58 -29.01 5.65
C GLY A 219 5.38 -28.61 7.12
N ASP A 220 6.18 -29.17 8.03
CA ASP A 220 6.17 -28.86 9.47
C ASP A 220 6.66 -27.43 9.77
N TYR A 221 7.46 -26.82 8.90
CA TYR A 221 8.06 -25.49 9.09
C TYR A 221 7.49 -24.45 8.14
N ALA A 222 6.84 -24.87 7.08
CA ALA A 222 6.37 -23.97 6.04
C ALA A 222 5.29 -23.00 6.55
N GLY A 223 4.36 -23.45 7.43
CA GLY A 223 3.37 -22.57 8.05
C GLY A 223 4.00 -21.41 8.82
N PRO A 224 4.85 -21.67 9.83
CA PRO A 224 5.61 -20.63 10.52
C PRO A 224 6.45 -19.74 9.59
N CYS A 225 7.01 -20.28 8.51
CA CYS A 225 7.75 -19.48 7.52
C CYS A 225 6.86 -18.51 6.75
N PHE A 226 5.64 -18.93 6.36
CA PHE A 226 4.66 -18.03 5.75
C PHE A 226 4.26 -16.89 6.68
N ILE A 227 4.05 -17.18 7.96
CA ILE A 227 3.73 -16.15 8.96
C ILE A 227 4.90 -15.19 9.14
N GLY A 228 6.12 -15.70 9.32
CA GLY A 228 7.33 -14.87 9.41
C GLY A 228 7.52 -13.97 8.19
N PHE A 229 7.38 -14.54 6.99
CA PHE A 229 7.44 -13.81 5.72
C PHE A 229 6.38 -12.70 5.66
N ALA A 230 5.10 -13.01 5.94
CA ALA A 230 4.01 -12.07 5.91
C ALA A 230 4.18 -10.92 6.92
N ILE A 231 4.62 -11.21 8.15
CA ILE A 231 4.92 -10.17 9.16
C ILE A 231 6.06 -9.27 8.67
N GLY A 232 7.09 -9.85 8.05
CA GLY A 232 8.23 -9.10 7.52
C GLY A 232 7.83 -8.16 6.39
N GLU A 233 7.08 -8.65 5.40
CA GLU A 233 6.60 -7.80 4.29
C GLU A 233 5.65 -6.72 4.77
N SER A 234 4.78 -7.02 5.74
CA SER A 234 3.84 -6.07 6.32
C SER A 234 4.56 -4.97 7.11
N LEU A 235 5.61 -5.31 7.88
CA LEU A 235 6.46 -4.32 8.53
C LEU A 235 7.15 -3.43 7.50
N GLY A 236 7.72 -4.02 6.44
CA GLY A 236 8.40 -3.30 5.37
C GLY A 236 7.47 -2.31 4.67
N ALA A 237 6.31 -2.76 4.25
CA ALA A 237 5.31 -1.94 3.58
C ALA A 237 4.77 -0.83 4.49
N ALA A 238 4.40 -1.15 5.75
CA ALA A 238 3.88 -0.18 6.70
C ALA A 238 4.88 0.95 6.99
N ALA A 239 6.15 0.59 7.25
CA ALA A 239 7.19 1.56 7.53
C ALA A 239 7.48 2.48 6.33
N LEU A 240 7.63 1.89 5.14
CA LEU A 240 7.88 2.66 3.91
C LEU A 240 6.69 3.54 3.55
N ARG A 241 5.44 3.04 3.71
CA ARG A 241 4.23 3.76 3.34
C ARG A 241 3.93 4.92 4.27
N ILE A 242 4.02 4.73 5.59
CA ILE A 242 3.80 5.80 6.57
C ILE A 242 4.86 6.88 6.40
N ALA A 243 6.14 6.51 6.36
CA ALA A 243 7.22 7.48 6.21
C ALA A 243 7.19 8.17 4.84
N GLY A 244 6.95 7.43 3.76
CA GLY A 244 6.85 7.95 2.40
C GLY A 244 5.71 8.95 2.26
N GLY A 245 4.51 8.61 2.74
CA GLY A 245 3.35 9.49 2.69
C GLY A 245 3.51 10.77 3.51
N ILE A 246 4.15 10.70 4.68
CA ILE A 246 4.46 11.91 5.46
C ILE A 246 5.52 12.76 4.73
N PHE A 247 6.56 12.14 4.18
CA PHE A 247 7.63 12.82 3.47
C PHE A 247 7.11 13.58 2.24
N THR A 248 6.40 12.88 1.35
CA THR A 248 5.91 13.46 0.09
C THR A 248 5.03 14.67 0.36
N LYS A 249 4.11 14.59 1.31
CA LYS A 249 3.17 15.68 1.56
C LYS A 249 3.74 16.83 2.40
N ILE A 250 4.81 16.62 3.14
CA ILE A 250 5.60 17.73 3.68
C ILE A 250 6.26 18.53 2.55
N ALA A 251 6.81 17.84 1.57
CA ALA A 251 7.51 18.44 0.45
C ALA A 251 6.57 19.17 -0.51
N ASP A 252 5.48 18.51 -0.90
CA ASP A 252 4.44 19.01 -1.77
C ASP A 252 3.78 20.28 -1.20
N ILE A 253 3.22 20.24 0.01
CA ILE A 253 2.66 21.40 0.69
C ILE A 253 3.70 22.51 0.85
N GLY A 254 4.96 22.13 1.17
CA GLY A 254 6.07 23.07 1.28
C GLY A 254 6.38 23.80 -0.02
N SER A 255 6.29 23.09 -1.15
CA SER A 255 6.50 23.61 -2.49
C SER A 255 5.31 24.42 -2.97
N ASP A 256 4.11 23.87 -2.88
CA ASP A 256 2.86 24.44 -3.43
C ASP A 256 2.45 25.76 -2.80
N LEU A 257 2.61 25.90 -1.49
CA LEU A 257 2.28 27.17 -0.81
C LEU A 257 3.13 28.35 -1.32
N MET A 258 4.25 28.10 -1.97
CA MET A 258 5.06 29.17 -2.59
C MET A 258 4.38 29.76 -3.83
N LYS A 259 3.51 29.01 -4.50
CA LYS A 259 2.66 29.53 -5.59
C LYS A 259 1.79 30.68 -5.11
N ILE A 260 1.18 30.52 -3.93
CA ILE A 260 0.32 31.55 -3.33
C ILE A 260 1.15 32.68 -2.73
N VAL A 261 2.20 32.35 -1.96
CA VAL A 261 2.99 33.35 -1.22
C VAL A 261 3.79 34.27 -2.11
N PHE A 262 4.43 33.70 -3.15
CA PHE A 262 5.32 34.45 -4.03
C PHE A 262 4.77 34.64 -5.45
N LYS A 263 3.58 34.12 -5.75
CA LYS A 263 2.96 34.17 -7.09
C LYS A 263 3.87 33.63 -8.19
N ILE A 264 4.62 32.57 -7.88
CA ILE A 264 5.48 31.85 -8.83
C ILE A 264 4.71 30.71 -9.51
N LYS A 265 5.26 30.23 -10.62
CA LYS A 265 4.69 29.06 -11.33
C LYS A 265 4.83 27.79 -10.49
N GLU A 266 3.97 26.81 -10.79
CA GLU A 266 4.19 25.42 -10.38
C GLU A 266 5.56 24.95 -10.88
N ASP A 267 6.26 24.15 -10.08
CA ASP A 267 7.59 23.63 -10.41
C ASP A 267 8.65 24.69 -10.80
N ASP A 268 8.52 25.91 -10.25
CA ASP A 268 9.52 26.97 -10.52
C ASP A 268 10.91 26.50 -10.06
N ALA A 269 11.84 26.43 -11.00
CA ALA A 269 13.20 25.93 -10.73
C ALA A 269 13.93 26.70 -9.61
N ARG A 270 13.50 27.91 -9.26
CA ARG A 270 14.05 28.72 -8.17
C ARG A 270 13.51 28.32 -6.78
N ASN A 271 12.44 27.51 -6.75
CA ASN A 271 11.88 26.98 -5.52
C ASN A 271 12.66 25.73 -5.05
N PRO A 272 13.39 25.78 -3.92
CA PRO A 272 14.16 24.64 -3.45
C PRO A 272 13.28 23.46 -2.97
N GLY A 273 11.94 23.68 -2.83
CA GLY A 273 10.98 22.64 -2.48
C GLY A 273 10.74 21.62 -3.60
N VAL A 274 10.82 22.01 -4.87
CA VAL A 274 10.42 21.18 -6.01
C VAL A 274 11.23 19.88 -6.12
N ILE A 275 12.55 19.91 -5.88
CA ILE A 275 13.35 18.67 -5.84
C ILE A 275 12.94 17.74 -4.69
N ALA A 276 12.54 18.31 -3.56
CA ALA A 276 12.05 17.49 -2.44
C ALA A 276 10.69 16.89 -2.75
N ASP A 277 9.85 17.62 -3.45
CA ASP A 277 8.54 17.21 -3.95
C ASP A 277 8.68 16.03 -4.93
N CYS A 278 9.43 16.20 -6.01
CA CYS A 278 9.77 15.10 -6.94
C CYS A 278 10.41 13.88 -6.23
N THR A 279 11.20 14.12 -5.18
CA THR A 279 11.76 13.03 -4.37
C THR A 279 10.66 12.32 -3.59
N GLY A 280 9.70 13.07 -3.06
CA GLY A 280 8.54 12.56 -2.35
C GLY A 280 7.67 11.67 -3.22
N ASP A 281 7.29 12.14 -4.41
CA ASP A 281 6.46 11.37 -5.34
C ASP A 281 7.15 10.07 -5.76
N ASN A 282 8.44 10.11 -6.08
CA ASN A 282 9.17 8.90 -6.44
C ASN A 282 9.41 7.97 -5.24
N ALA A 283 9.72 8.49 -4.07
CA ALA A 283 10.07 7.69 -2.89
C ALA A 283 8.90 7.48 -1.90
N GLY A 284 7.81 8.21 -2.03
CA GLY A 284 6.60 8.11 -1.22
C GLY A 284 5.45 7.47 -2.00
N ASP A 285 5.00 8.12 -3.07
CA ASP A 285 3.83 7.68 -3.82
C ASP A 285 4.10 6.43 -4.65
N SER A 286 5.32 6.28 -5.22
CA SER A 286 5.70 5.06 -5.93
C SER A 286 5.89 3.84 -5.01
N VAL A 287 6.10 4.04 -3.71
CA VAL A 287 6.15 2.95 -2.72
C VAL A 287 4.76 2.32 -2.52
N GLY A 288 3.67 3.08 -2.71
CA GLY A 288 2.32 2.55 -2.63
C GLY A 288 2.08 1.38 -3.57
N PRO A 289 2.13 1.60 -4.88
CA PRO A 289 1.92 0.51 -5.82
C PRO A 289 2.96 -0.62 -5.70
N SER A 290 4.18 -0.35 -5.23
CA SER A 290 5.23 -1.36 -5.12
C SER A 290 5.18 -2.13 -3.79
N ALA A 291 5.58 -1.55 -2.67
CA ALA A 291 5.68 -2.27 -1.39
C ALA A 291 4.32 -2.67 -0.82
N ASP A 292 3.30 -1.80 -0.91
CA ASP A 292 1.95 -2.10 -0.45
C ASP A 292 1.26 -3.14 -1.36
N GLY A 293 1.49 -3.08 -2.66
CA GLY A 293 1.07 -4.11 -3.60
C GLY A 293 1.70 -5.46 -3.28
N PHE A 294 3.02 -5.51 -3.03
CA PHE A 294 3.75 -6.71 -2.64
C PHE A 294 3.16 -7.34 -1.39
N GLU A 295 3.03 -6.57 -0.31
CA GLU A 295 2.41 -7.01 0.94
C GLU A 295 0.96 -7.50 0.74
N THR A 296 0.15 -6.77 -0.04
CA THR A 296 -1.27 -7.13 -0.24
C THR A 296 -1.40 -8.51 -0.88
N TYR A 297 -0.52 -8.84 -1.82
CA TYR A 297 -0.48 -10.16 -2.44
C TYR A 297 -0.05 -11.26 -1.46
N GLY A 298 1.02 -11.05 -0.73
CA GLY A 298 1.54 -12.02 0.23
C GLY A 298 0.55 -12.30 1.35
N VAL A 299 0.11 -11.25 2.03
CA VAL A 299 -0.81 -11.36 3.18
C VAL A 299 -2.14 -12.02 2.80
N THR A 300 -2.74 -11.66 1.66
CA THR A 300 -4.00 -12.28 1.21
C THR A 300 -3.80 -13.77 0.90
N GLY A 301 -2.64 -14.14 0.37
CA GLY A 301 -2.31 -15.54 0.12
C GLY A 301 -2.12 -16.34 1.40
N VAL A 302 -1.36 -15.79 2.34
CA VAL A 302 -1.15 -16.42 3.65
C VAL A 302 -2.49 -16.59 4.39
N ALA A 303 -3.37 -15.59 4.36
CA ALA A 303 -4.69 -15.66 4.96
C ALA A 303 -5.53 -16.82 4.40
N LEU A 304 -5.52 -17.02 3.08
CA LEU A 304 -6.25 -18.12 2.45
C LEU A 304 -5.61 -19.49 2.73
N ILE A 305 -4.28 -19.59 2.71
CA ILE A 305 -3.57 -20.82 3.09
C ILE A 305 -3.94 -21.21 4.51
N THR A 306 -3.83 -20.28 5.44
CA THR A 306 -4.17 -20.49 6.86
C THR A 306 -5.62 -20.91 7.01
N PHE A 307 -6.55 -20.24 6.33
CA PHE A 307 -7.96 -20.60 6.36
C PHE A 307 -8.19 -22.05 5.87
N ILE A 308 -7.60 -22.42 4.72
CA ILE A 308 -7.77 -23.77 4.18
C ILE A 308 -7.26 -24.82 5.17
N LEU A 309 -6.11 -24.60 5.78
CA LEU A 309 -5.52 -25.55 6.72
C LEU A 309 -6.35 -25.70 8.00
N LEU A 310 -6.99 -24.64 8.47
CA LEU A 310 -7.81 -24.66 9.69
C LEU A 310 -9.26 -25.11 9.47
N ALA A 311 -9.86 -24.70 8.35
CA ALA A 311 -11.31 -24.85 8.14
C ALA A 311 -11.68 -26.07 7.28
N VAL A 312 -10.77 -26.61 6.48
CA VAL A 312 -11.00 -27.78 5.63
C VAL A 312 -10.47 -29.04 6.29
N LYS A 313 -11.35 -29.99 6.60
CA LYS A 313 -10.99 -31.21 7.32
C LYS A 313 -10.41 -32.32 6.43
N ASN A 314 -10.80 -32.35 5.15
CA ASN A 314 -10.36 -33.40 4.22
C ASN A 314 -9.00 -33.04 3.62
N PRO A 315 -7.92 -33.81 3.86
CA PRO A 315 -6.58 -33.53 3.34
C PRO A 315 -6.52 -33.42 1.82
N THR A 316 -7.29 -34.23 1.10
CA THR A 316 -7.35 -34.19 -0.37
C THR A 316 -7.91 -32.85 -0.86
N VAL A 317 -8.98 -32.35 -0.22
CA VAL A 317 -9.59 -31.06 -0.54
C VAL A 317 -8.65 -29.93 -0.17
N GLN A 318 -7.90 -30.04 0.95
CA GLN A 318 -6.86 -29.06 1.31
C GLN A 318 -5.84 -28.93 0.18
N VAL A 319 -5.29 -30.05 -0.29
CA VAL A 319 -4.30 -30.04 -1.39
C VAL A 319 -4.92 -29.47 -2.67
N GLN A 320 -6.15 -29.87 -3.01
CA GLN A 320 -6.85 -29.35 -4.20
C GLN A 320 -6.99 -27.85 -4.16
N LEU A 321 -7.43 -27.29 -3.04
CA LEU A 321 -7.62 -25.84 -2.87
C LEU A 321 -6.29 -25.08 -2.83
N LEU A 322 -5.28 -25.61 -2.14
CA LEU A 322 -3.95 -24.98 -2.08
C LEU A 322 -3.33 -24.88 -3.48
N VAL A 323 -3.29 -25.99 -4.21
CA VAL A 323 -2.75 -26.00 -5.58
C VAL A 323 -3.57 -25.08 -6.49
N TRP A 324 -4.89 -25.11 -6.41
CA TRP A 324 -5.77 -24.27 -7.21
C TRP A 324 -5.53 -22.79 -6.97
N ILE A 325 -5.40 -22.33 -5.70
CA ILE A 325 -5.12 -20.92 -5.39
C ILE A 325 -3.79 -20.47 -6.00
N PHE A 326 -2.74 -21.28 -5.90
CA PHE A 326 -1.45 -20.91 -6.50
C PHE A 326 -1.51 -20.91 -8.02
N VAL A 327 -2.24 -21.86 -8.63
CA VAL A 327 -2.48 -21.84 -10.07
C VAL A 327 -3.28 -20.60 -10.49
N MET A 328 -4.27 -20.18 -9.71
CA MET A 328 -5.00 -18.93 -9.98
C MET A 328 -4.08 -17.71 -9.96
N ARG A 329 -3.12 -17.62 -9.03
CA ARG A 329 -2.11 -16.54 -9.03
C ARG A 329 -1.25 -16.54 -10.30
N ILE A 330 -0.82 -17.71 -10.76
CA ILE A 330 -0.09 -17.83 -12.02
C ILE A 330 -0.95 -17.35 -13.19
N VAL A 331 -2.23 -17.74 -13.21
CA VAL A 331 -3.20 -17.32 -14.23
C VAL A 331 -3.41 -15.80 -14.24
N MET A 332 -3.51 -15.17 -13.07
CA MET A 332 -3.66 -13.71 -12.95
C MET A 332 -2.46 -12.94 -13.53
N LEU A 333 -1.25 -13.47 -13.34
CA LEU A 333 -0.04 -12.92 -13.96
C LEU A 333 -0.10 -13.00 -15.49
N ILE A 334 -0.48 -14.16 -16.03
CA ILE A 334 -0.64 -14.38 -17.47
C ILE A 334 -1.76 -13.50 -18.04
N ALA A 335 -2.91 -13.44 -17.38
CA ALA A 335 -4.06 -12.64 -17.81
C ALA A 335 -3.69 -11.16 -17.94
N SER A 336 -2.94 -10.62 -16.97
CA SER A 336 -2.47 -9.24 -16.98
C SER A 336 -1.51 -8.97 -18.15
N ALA A 337 -0.60 -9.87 -18.43
CA ALA A 337 0.31 -9.75 -19.57
C ALA A 337 -0.45 -9.78 -20.91
N VAL A 338 -1.38 -10.73 -21.08
CA VAL A 338 -2.22 -10.85 -22.28
C VAL A 338 -3.06 -9.59 -22.48
N ALA A 339 -3.75 -9.13 -21.43
CA ALA A 339 -4.56 -7.91 -21.48
C ALA A 339 -3.75 -6.67 -21.85
N TYR A 340 -2.54 -6.54 -21.27
CA TYR A 340 -1.61 -5.47 -21.61
C TYR A 340 -1.27 -5.45 -23.11
N PHE A 341 -0.92 -6.61 -23.71
CA PHE A 341 -0.60 -6.67 -25.13
C PHE A 341 -1.81 -6.36 -26.02
N ILE A 342 -3.00 -6.86 -25.65
CA ILE A 342 -4.26 -6.55 -26.38
C ILE A 342 -4.49 -5.03 -26.33
N ASN A 343 -4.44 -4.44 -25.13
CA ASN A 343 -4.66 -3.01 -24.97
C ASN A 343 -3.59 -2.17 -25.69
N ALA A 344 -2.32 -2.56 -25.63
CA ALA A 344 -1.24 -1.89 -26.33
C ALA A 344 -1.43 -1.89 -27.86
N PHE A 345 -1.93 -3.02 -28.40
CA PHE A 345 -2.28 -3.11 -29.83
C PHE A 345 -3.43 -2.16 -30.19
N ILE A 346 -4.52 -2.17 -29.43
CA ILE A 346 -5.69 -1.31 -29.63
C ILE A 346 -5.30 0.17 -29.51
N ALA A 347 -4.61 0.54 -28.44
CA ALA A 347 -4.19 1.92 -28.19
C ALA A 347 -3.24 2.44 -29.27
N LYS A 348 -2.30 1.61 -29.72
CA LYS A 348 -1.38 1.96 -30.79
C LYS A 348 -2.11 2.13 -32.15
N ALA A 349 -3.05 1.26 -32.44
CA ALA A 349 -3.84 1.36 -33.68
C ALA A 349 -4.69 2.64 -33.70
N LYS A 350 -5.28 3.01 -32.53
CA LYS A 350 -6.17 4.19 -32.43
C LYS A 350 -5.39 5.50 -32.32
N TYR A 351 -4.35 5.54 -31.49
CA TYR A 351 -3.68 6.77 -31.09
C TYR A 351 -2.23 6.92 -31.58
N GLY A 352 -1.66 5.90 -32.23
CA GLY A 352 -0.25 5.88 -32.61
C GLY A 352 0.20 7.06 -33.47
N ASN A 353 -0.69 7.57 -34.34
CA ASN A 353 -0.47 8.73 -35.20
C ASN A 353 -1.38 9.91 -34.88
N ALA A 354 -2.26 9.80 -33.90
CA ALA A 354 -3.21 10.84 -33.54
C ALA A 354 -2.49 12.10 -33.01
N ASP A 355 -3.11 13.25 -33.26
CA ASP A 355 -2.66 14.52 -32.72
C ASP A 355 -3.25 14.81 -31.34
N GLU A 356 -4.42 14.25 -31.04
CA GLU A 356 -5.12 14.39 -29.76
C GLU A 356 -5.45 13.00 -29.18
N MET A 357 -5.50 12.91 -27.89
CA MET A 357 -5.77 11.65 -27.17
C MET A 357 -6.44 11.95 -25.84
N ASN A 358 -7.49 11.20 -25.52
CA ASN A 358 -7.96 11.07 -24.17
C ASN A 358 -7.10 10.03 -23.46
N TYR A 359 -6.31 10.45 -22.48
CA TYR A 359 -5.35 9.58 -21.77
C TYR A 359 -6.03 8.60 -20.84
N GLU A 360 -7.21 8.90 -20.28
CA GLU A 360 -7.98 8.00 -19.42
C GLU A 360 -8.57 6.81 -20.18
N ALA A 361 -9.01 7.01 -21.42
CA ALA A 361 -9.73 5.99 -22.19
C ALA A 361 -8.95 4.67 -22.38
N PRO A 362 -7.66 4.65 -22.76
CA PRO A 362 -6.93 3.40 -22.90
C PRO A 362 -6.52 2.78 -21.56
N LEU A 363 -6.39 3.56 -20.47
CA LEU A 363 -6.18 3.03 -19.13
C LEU A 363 -7.45 2.31 -18.63
N THR A 364 -8.63 2.94 -18.81
CA THR A 364 -9.93 2.31 -18.54
C THR A 364 -10.12 1.02 -19.36
N SER A 365 -9.80 1.08 -20.65
CA SER A 365 -9.85 -0.10 -21.53
C SER A 365 -8.97 -1.24 -21.02
N LEU A 366 -7.75 -0.93 -20.55
CA LEU A 366 -6.84 -1.93 -20.00
C LEU A 366 -7.44 -2.62 -18.77
N VAL A 367 -8.04 -1.87 -17.84
CA VAL A 367 -8.67 -2.42 -16.63
C VAL A 367 -9.82 -3.36 -17.01
N TRP A 368 -10.72 -2.96 -17.91
CA TRP A 368 -11.84 -3.79 -18.33
C TRP A 368 -11.41 -5.03 -19.13
N ILE A 369 -10.47 -4.91 -20.05
CA ILE A 369 -9.93 -6.06 -20.80
C ILE A 369 -9.31 -7.05 -19.81
N THR A 370 -8.56 -6.56 -18.82
CA THR A 370 -7.93 -7.43 -17.81
C THR A 370 -8.98 -8.15 -16.97
N SER A 371 -10.03 -7.46 -16.55
CA SER A 371 -11.13 -8.06 -15.77
C SER A 371 -11.83 -9.18 -16.56
N VAL A 372 -12.13 -8.96 -17.84
CA VAL A 372 -12.76 -9.96 -18.70
C VAL A 372 -11.84 -11.16 -18.94
N VAL A 373 -10.58 -10.91 -19.31
CA VAL A 373 -9.60 -11.97 -19.59
C VAL A 373 -9.32 -12.79 -18.33
N SER A 374 -9.11 -12.12 -17.20
CA SER A 374 -8.84 -12.80 -15.92
C SER A 374 -10.04 -13.66 -15.49
N SER A 375 -11.26 -13.14 -15.58
CA SER A 375 -12.47 -13.90 -15.25
C SER A 375 -12.64 -15.11 -16.18
N ALA A 376 -12.49 -14.93 -17.48
CA ALA A 376 -12.61 -16.03 -18.44
C ALA A 376 -11.59 -17.15 -18.17
N LEU A 377 -10.33 -16.78 -17.91
CA LEU A 377 -9.28 -17.74 -17.56
C LEU A 377 -9.53 -18.39 -16.19
N THR A 378 -10.08 -17.66 -15.22
CA THR A 378 -10.47 -18.21 -13.92
C THR A 378 -11.47 -19.33 -14.06
N TYR A 379 -12.54 -19.15 -14.86
CA TYR A 379 -13.50 -20.22 -15.12
C TYR A 379 -12.86 -21.40 -15.86
N LEU A 380 -12.12 -21.13 -16.94
CA LEU A 380 -11.50 -22.16 -17.75
C LEU A 380 -10.54 -23.03 -16.90
N VAL A 381 -9.66 -22.39 -16.16
CA VAL A 381 -8.65 -23.10 -15.39
C VAL A 381 -9.23 -23.79 -14.15
N SER A 382 -10.23 -23.21 -13.51
CA SER A 382 -10.96 -23.87 -12.41
C SER A 382 -11.66 -25.14 -12.87
N ALA A 383 -12.30 -25.13 -14.03
CA ALA A 383 -12.94 -26.30 -14.62
C ALA A 383 -11.95 -27.42 -14.93
N VAL A 384 -10.70 -27.07 -15.25
CA VAL A 384 -9.65 -28.03 -15.62
C VAL A 384 -8.89 -28.54 -14.38
N ILE A 385 -8.60 -27.68 -13.41
CA ILE A 385 -7.76 -28.03 -12.25
C ILE A 385 -8.57 -28.71 -11.14
N ILE A 386 -9.79 -28.24 -10.88
CA ILE A 386 -10.66 -28.79 -9.84
C ILE A 386 -12.04 -29.21 -10.37
N PRO A 387 -12.10 -30.04 -11.43
CA PRO A 387 -13.37 -30.49 -12.01
C PRO A 387 -14.24 -31.22 -10.99
N ASP A 388 -13.61 -31.88 -10.02
CA ASP A 388 -14.23 -32.53 -8.87
C ASP A 388 -13.51 -32.06 -7.60
N LEU A 389 -14.20 -31.41 -6.71
CA LEU A 389 -13.70 -30.98 -5.40
C LEU A 389 -14.38 -31.80 -4.30
N GLY A 390 -13.63 -32.73 -3.71
CA GLY A 390 -14.13 -33.57 -2.62
C GLY A 390 -15.39 -34.39 -2.98
N GLY A 391 -15.50 -34.87 -4.24
CA GLY A 391 -16.66 -35.62 -4.72
C GLY A 391 -17.80 -34.77 -5.31
N SER A 392 -17.61 -33.46 -5.40
CA SER A 392 -18.61 -32.55 -5.98
C SER A 392 -18.11 -31.91 -7.28
N THR A 393 -18.79 -32.20 -8.37
CA THR A 393 -18.47 -31.70 -9.72
C THR A 393 -19.00 -30.29 -9.99
N SER A 394 -19.69 -29.66 -9.02
CA SER A 394 -20.27 -28.33 -9.18
C SER A 394 -19.53 -27.20 -8.44
N GLN A 395 -18.49 -27.52 -7.65
CA GLN A 395 -17.83 -26.51 -6.82
C GLN A 395 -16.88 -25.61 -7.61
N TRP A 396 -16.27 -26.10 -8.68
CA TRP A 396 -15.32 -25.32 -9.48
C TRP A 396 -15.90 -24.03 -10.03
N TRP A 397 -17.13 -24.06 -10.59
CA TRP A 397 -17.74 -22.84 -11.12
C TRP A 397 -18.19 -21.87 -10.03
N LYS A 398 -18.59 -22.38 -8.86
CA LYS A 398 -18.95 -21.56 -7.70
C LYS A 398 -17.74 -20.79 -7.18
N LEU A 399 -16.61 -21.48 -7.00
CA LEU A 399 -15.34 -20.86 -6.59
C LEU A 399 -14.83 -19.87 -7.64
N ALA A 400 -14.91 -20.23 -8.93
CA ALA A 400 -14.58 -19.32 -10.02
C ALA A 400 -15.46 -18.06 -10.04
N THR A 401 -16.78 -18.20 -9.78
CA THR A 401 -17.69 -17.06 -9.70
C THR A 401 -17.35 -16.14 -8.54
N ILE A 402 -17.01 -16.69 -7.37
CA ILE A 402 -16.64 -15.90 -6.19
C ILE A 402 -15.36 -15.07 -6.47
N ILE A 403 -14.34 -15.69 -7.06
CA ILE A 403 -13.12 -14.94 -7.47
C ILE A 403 -13.47 -13.88 -8.51
N SER A 404 -14.31 -14.22 -9.50
CA SER A 404 -14.70 -13.29 -10.56
C SER A 404 -15.51 -12.09 -10.03
N CYS A 405 -16.28 -12.24 -8.93
CA CYS A 405 -16.89 -11.11 -8.24
C CYS A 405 -15.84 -10.10 -7.74
N GLY A 406 -14.73 -10.60 -7.17
CA GLY A 406 -13.62 -9.75 -6.77
C GLY A 406 -12.92 -9.08 -7.96
N THR A 407 -12.66 -9.85 -9.03
CA THR A 407 -12.04 -9.31 -10.25
C THR A 407 -12.92 -8.24 -10.89
N LEU A 408 -14.23 -8.45 -10.91
CA LEU A 408 -15.21 -7.47 -11.41
C LEU A 408 -15.26 -6.23 -10.51
N ALA A 409 -15.17 -6.40 -9.19
CA ALA A 409 -15.06 -5.28 -8.26
C ALA A 409 -13.83 -4.41 -8.54
N GLY A 410 -12.70 -5.03 -8.88
CA GLY A 410 -11.48 -4.34 -9.29
C GLY A 410 -11.64 -3.49 -10.57
N ALA A 411 -12.67 -3.73 -11.39
CA ALA A 411 -13.02 -2.89 -12.53
C ALA A 411 -14.14 -1.88 -12.21
N ILE A 412 -15.15 -2.26 -11.43
CA ILE A 412 -16.29 -1.39 -11.09
C ILE A 412 -15.90 -0.29 -10.11
N ILE A 413 -15.08 -0.60 -9.08
CA ILE A 413 -14.68 0.39 -8.08
C ILE A 413 -13.94 1.57 -8.70
N PRO A 414 -12.96 1.40 -9.61
CA PRO A 414 -12.37 2.51 -10.35
C PRO A 414 -13.38 3.39 -11.08
N GLU A 415 -14.40 2.79 -11.72
CA GLU A 415 -15.45 3.57 -12.40
C GLU A 415 -16.27 4.42 -11.40
N LEU A 416 -16.61 3.84 -10.23
CA LEU A 416 -17.28 4.59 -9.17
C LEU A 416 -16.40 5.71 -8.59
N VAL A 417 -15.11 5.48 -8.44
CA VAL A 417 -14.17 6.52 -8.01
C VAL A 417 -14.13 7.65 -9.01
N LYS A 418 -14.03 7.35 -10.32
CA LYS A 418 -14.03 8.38 -11.37
C LYS A 418 -15.26 9.26 -11.36
N VAL A 419 -16.44 8.73 -10.98
CA VAL A 419 -17.64 9.55 -10.81
C VAL A 419 -17.43 10.71 -9.85
N PHE A 420 -16.53 10.57 -8.87
CA PHE A 420 -16.29 11.58 -7.83
C PHE A 420 -14.95 12.31 -7.97
N THR A 421 -14.01 11.78 -8.73
CA THR A 421 -12.63 12.29 -8.74
C THR A 421 -12.07 12.64 -10.12
N SER A 422 -12.67 12.18 -11.23
CA SER A 422 -12.19 12.51 -12.58
C SER A 422 -12.42 13.98 -12.92
N THR A 423 -11.53 14.57 -13.73
CA THR A 423 -11.72 15.93 -14.27
C THR A 423 -13.03 16.07 -15.06
N GLU A 424 -13.51 15.00 -15.66
CA GLU A 424 -14.82 14.96 -16.34
C GLU A 424 -16.02 14.90 -15.37
N SER A 425 -15.78 14.64 -14.10
CA SER A 425 -16.82 14.46 -13.08
C SER A 425 -17.60 15.76 -12.80
N ARG A 426 -18.94 15.61 -12.70
CA ARG A 426 -19.79 16.71 -12.24
C ARG A 426 -19.50 17.13 -10.81
N HIS A 427 -19.08 16.18 -9.95
CA HIS A 427 -18.74 16.49 -8.56
C HIS A 427 -17.46 17.32 -8.47
N VAL A 428 -16.46 17.04 -9.30
CA VAL A 428 -15.23 17.83 -9.36
C VAL A 428 -15.51 19.22 -9.92
N LYS A 429 -16.35 19.32 -10.98
CA LYS A 429 -16.81 20.60 -11.52
C LYS A 429 -17.62 21.41 -10.50
N GLU A 430 -18.39 20.74 -9.63
CA GLU A 430 -19.08 21.39 -8.50
C GLU A 430 -18.09 21.94 -7.48
N VAL A 431 -16.98 21.24 -7.20
CA VAL A 431 -15.90 21.77 -6.33
C VAL A 431 -15.32 23.05 -6.91
N VAL A 432 -15.07 23.09 -8.23
CA VAL A 432 -14.57 24.28 -8.92
C VAL A 432 -15.58 25.44 -8.81
N THR A 433 -16.85 25.19 -9.14
CA THR A 433 -17.91 26.22 -9.05
C THR A 433 -18.08 26.73 -7.62
N SER A 434 -18.02 25.83 -6.64
CA SER A 434 -18.09 26.19 -5.22
C SER A 434 -16.90 27.06 -4.79
N ALA A 435 -15.70 26.76 -5.32
CA ALA A 435 -14.50 27.56 -5.07
C ALA A 435 -14.56 28.93 -5.76
N GLU A 436 -15.20 29.03 -6.93
CA GLU A 436 -15.40 30.29 -7.66
C GLU A 436 -16.32 31.23 -6.89
N GLU A 437 -17.45 30.74 -6.37
CA GLU A 437 -18.44 31.54 -5.68
C GLU A 437 -18.08 31.85 -4.22
N GLY A 438 -17.51 30.87 -3.50
CA GLY A 438 -17.28 30.96 -2.06
C GLY A 438 -15.83 30.78 -1.61
N GLY A 439 -14.88 30.86 -2.56
CA GLY A 439 -13.46 30.69 -2.29
C GLY A 439 -13.13 29.29 -1.75
N ALA A 440 -11.96 29.17 -1.11
CA ALA A 440 -11.49 27.92 -0.56
C ALA A 440 -12.47 27.26 0.43
N SER A 441 -13.25 28.06 1.17
CA SER A 441 -14.17 27.53 2.20
C SER A 441 -15.25 26.63 1.60
N LEU A 442 -15.95 27.09 0.55
CA LEU A 442 -16.98 26.27 -0.12
C LEU A 442 -16.36 25.15 -0.95
N GLY A 443 -15.21 25.40 -1.60
CA GLY A 443 -14.48 24.35 -2.32
C GLY A 443 -14.08 23.18 -1.41
N ILE A 444 -13.60 23.46 -0.18
CA ILE A 444 -13.28 22.43 0.80
C ILE A 444 -14.55 21.66 1.23
N LEU A 445 -15.65 22.35 1.53
CA LEU A 445 -16.90 21.69 1.92
C LEU A 445 -17.45 20.80 0.81
N SER A 446 -17.40 21.24 -0.45
CA SER A 446 -17.84 20.46 -1.61
C SER A 446 -17.02 19.19 -1.80
N GLY A 447 -15.70 19.22 -1.61
CA GLY A 447 -14.86 18.03 -1.65
C GLY A 447 -15.14 17.04 -0.51
N PHE A 448 -15.46 17.52 0.70
CA PHE A 448 -15.95 16.65 1.78
C PHE A 448 -17.24 15.92 1.40
N VAL A 449 -18.16 16.60 0.74
CA VAL A 449 -19.39 15.99 0.24
C VAL A 449 -19.06 14.89 -0.77
N ALA A 450 -18.23 15.20 -1.78
CA ALA A 450 -17.82 14.22 -2.78
C ALA A 450 -17.17 12.98 -2.14
N GLY A 451 -16.27 13.18 -1.17
CA GLY A 451 -15.61 12.09 -0.45
C GLY A 451 -16.59 11.20 0.33
N ASN A 452 -17.54 11.79 1.06
CA ASN A 452 -18.55 11.03 1.82
C ASN A 452 -19.47 10.22 0.91
N PHE A 453 -20.00 10.81 -0.17
CA PHE A 453 -20.85 10.09 -1.11
C PHE A 453 -20.09 8.97 -1.82
N SER A 454 -18.83 9.20 -2.19
CA SER A 454 -17.99 8.15 -2.79
C SER A 454 -17.82 6.96 -1.85
N ALA A 455 -17.53 7.19 -0.57
CA ALA A 455 -17.40 6.14 0.44
C ALA A 455 -18.70 5.34 0.59
N TYR A 456 -19.85 6.00 0.55
CA TYR A 456 -21.16 5.34 0.59
C TYR A 456 -21.37 4.41 -0.62
N TYR A 457 -21.20 4.93 -1.84
CA TYR A 457 -21.45 4.13 -3.05
C TYR A 457 -20.46 2.99 -3.24
N ILE A 458 -19.19 3.22 -2.96
CA ILE A 458 -18.16 2.17 -3.02
C ILE A 458 -18.43 1.10 -1.95
N GLY A 459 -18.80 1.51 -0.73
CA GLY A 459 -19.20 0.59 0.33
C GLY A 459 -20.38 -0.29 -0.09
N LEU A 460 -21.41 0.28 -0.71
CA LEU A 460 -22.54 -0.48 -1.23
C LEU A 460 -22.14 -1.46 -2.34
N ALA A 461 -21.27 -1.05 -3.25
CA ALA A 461 -20.77 -1.93 -4.31
C ALA A 461 -20.00 -3.12 -3.73
N MET A 462 -19.16 -2.89 -2.73
CA MET A 462 -18.45 -3.96 -2.03
C MET A 462 -19.43 -4.92 -1.34
N VAL A 463 -20.40 -4.40 -0.59
CA VAL A 463 -21.43 -5.22 0.07
C VAL A 463 -22.20 -6.06 -0.96
N LEU A 464 -22.59 -5.48 -2.09
CA LEU A 464 -23.31 -6.19 -3.14
C LEU A 464 -22.50 -7.37 -3.69
N LEU A 465 -21.24 -7.14 -4.03
CA LEU A 465 -20.35 -8.17 -4.58
C LEU A 465 -20.01 -9.25 -3.56
N MET A 466 -19.77 -8.86 -2.30
CA MET A 466 -19.57 -9.82 -1.20
C MET A 466 -20.84 -10.62 -0.92
N SER A 467 -22.04 -10.02 -1.06
CA SER A 467 -23.32 -10.72 -0.90
C SER A 467 -23.51 -11.79 -1.96
N VAL A 468 -23.11 -11.54 -3.20
CA VAL A 468 -23.10 -12.56 -4.26
C VAL A 468 -22.17 -13.71 -3.87
N GLY A 469 -20.95 -13.42 -3.41
CA GLY A 469 -20.03 -14.43 -2.90
C GLY A 469 -20.62 -15.23 -1.74
N TYR A 470 -21.27 -14.56 -0.80
CA TYR A 470 -21.97 -15.20 0.31
C TYR A 470 -23.06 -16.16 -0.19
N LEU A 471 -23.97 -15.70 -1.05
CA LEU A 471 -25.06 -16.53 -1.59
C LEU A 471 -24.52 -17.77 -2.32
N ILE A 472 -23.47 -17.63 -3.10
CA ILE A 472 -22.85 -18.77 -3.80
C ILE A 472 -22.22 -19.74 -2.79
N SER A 473 -21.61 -19.23 -1.72
CA SER A 473 -21.00 -20.07 -0.68
C SER A 473 -22.01 -20.98 0.03
N THR A 474 -23.28 -20.55 0.12
CA THR A 474 -24.34 -21.38 0.73
C THR A 474 -24.76 -22.55 -0.17
N MET A 475 -24.36 -22.58 -1.45
CA MET A 475 -24.71 -23.62 -2.41
C MET A 475 -23.82 -24.88 -2.29
N GLY A 476 -23.61 -25.36 -1.07
CA GLY A 476 -22.96 -26.65 -0.81
C GLY A 476 -21.47 -26.57 -0.47
N LEU A 477 -20.86 -25.40 -0.34
CA LEU A 477 -19.46 -25.26 0.13
C LEU A 477 -19.31 -25.69 1.62
N GLY A 478 -20.37 -25.60 2.41
CA GLY A 478 -20.37 -26.03 3.82
C GLY A 478 -20.15 -27.54 4.02
N THR A 479 -20.26 -28.36 2.97
CA THR A 479 -19.90 -29.78 3.02
C THR A 479 -18.40 -30.02 2.98
N GLN A 480 -17.62 -29.04 2.50
CA GLN A 480 -16.17 -29.13 2.30
C GLN A 480 -15.39 -28.42 3.39
N MET A 481 -15.95 -27.37 4.01
CA MET A 481 -15.24 -26.53 4.96
C MET A 481 -16.15 -25.91 6.02
N LEU A 482 -15.54 -25.53 7.15
CA LEU A 482 -16.18 -24.68 8.15
C LEU A 482 -16.26 -23.23 7.63
N ALA A 483 -17.32 -22.50 8.01
CA ALA A 483 -17.53 -21.09 7.67
C ALA A 483 -17.28 -20.72 6.17
N PRO A 484 -17.99 -21.36 5.22
CA PRO A 484 -17.75 -21.16 3.78
C PRO A 484 -17.95 -19.71 3.33
N ALA A 485 -18.77 -18.92 4.04
CA ALA A 485 -18.96 -17.50 3.76
C ALA A 485 -17.66 -16.68 3.97
N VAL A 486 -16.88 -16.99 5.01
CA VAL A 486 -15.61 -16.32 5.28
C VAL A 486 -14.59 -16.68 4.21
N PHE A 487 -14.54 -17.93 3.77
CA PHE A 487 -13.71 -18.35 2.65
C PHE A 487 -14.10 -17.61 1.35
N ALA A 488 -15.40 -17.46 1.10
CA ALA A 488 -15.89 -16.70 -0.03
C ALA A 488 -15.43 -15.23 0.03
N PHE A 489 -15.45 -14.59 1.19
CA PHE A 489 -14.90 -13.23 1.34
C PHE A 489 -13.41 -13.19 1.06
N GLY A 490 -12.63 -14.14 1.59
CA GLY A 490 -11.22 -14.28 1.25
C GLY A 490 -10.96 -14.45 -0.26
N LEU A 491 -11.80 -15.24 -0.94
CA LEU A 491 -11.72 -15.40 -2.40
C LEU A 491 -12.14 -14.15 -3.17
N VAL A 492 -13.10 -13.35 -2.66
CA VAL A 492 -13.41 -12.03 -3.24
C VAL A 492 -12.21 -11.11 -3.12
N ALA A 493 -11.57 -11.05 -1.93
CA ALA A 493 -10.33 -10.29 -1.74
C ALA A 493 -9.22 -10.77 -2.71
N PHE A 494 -9.08 -12.07 -2.86
CA PHE A 494 -8.16 -12.66 -3.81
C PHE A 494 -8.50 -12.28 -5.27
N GLY A 495 -9.78 -12.21 -5.60
CA GLY A 495 -10.28 -11.77 -6.90
C GLY A 495 -9.94 -10.30 -7.22
N PHE A 496 -9.97 -9.39 -6.23
CA PHE A 496 -9.48 -8.01 -6.40
C PHE A 496 -8.04 -7.98 -6.93
N LEU A 497 -7.22 -8.94 -6.50
CA LEU A 497 -5.83 -9.09 -6.95
C LEU A 497 -5.71 -9.74 -8.34
N GLY A 498 -6.83 -10.21 -8.92
CA GLY A 498 -6.87 -10.86 -10.23
C GLY A 498 -6.37 -10.00 -11.40
N MET A 499 -6.22 -8.70 -11.16
CA MET A 499 -5.67 -7.72 -12.11
C MET A 499 -4.39 -7.05 -11.58
N GLY A 500 -3.71 -7.65 -10.61
CA GLY A 500 -2.64 -7.04 -9.84
C GLY A 500 -1.60 -6.27 -10.62
N PRO A 501 -0.90 -6.87 -11.60
CA PRO A 501 0.08 -6.15 -12.40
C PRO A 501 -0.49 -4.91 -13.09
N VAL A 502 -1.76 -4.97 -13.54
CA VAL A 502 -2.45 -3.85 -14.19
C VAL A 502 -2.86 -2.79 -13.16
N THR A 503 -3.41 -3.19 -12.01
CA THR A 503 -3.76 -2.25 -10.93
C THR A 503 -2.53 -1.47 -10.47
N ILE A 504 -1.40 -2.17 -10.30
CA ILE A 504 -0.10 -1.54 -9.96
C ILE A 504 0.38 -0.62 -11.09
N ALA A 505 0.16 -1.03 -12.35
CA ALA A 505 0.59 -0.23 -13.50
C ALA A 505 -0.15 1.09 -13.61
N VAL A 506 -1.47 1.08 -13.39
CA VAL A 506 -2.28 2.31 -13.46
C VAL A 506 -2.09 3.20 -12.23
N ASP A 507 -1.79 2.63 -11.06
CA ASP A 507 -1.42 3.38 -9.86
C ASP A 507 -0.05 4.06 -10.03
N SER A 508 0.96 3.32 -10.50
CA SER A 508 2.30 3.84 -10.78
C SER A 508 2.34 4.86 -11.91
N TYR A 509 1.30 4.92 -12.73
CA TYR A 509 1.19 5.88 -13.83
C TYR A 509 1.21 7.32 -13.32
N GLY A 510 0.44 7.61 -12.25
CA GLY A 510 0.31 8.94 -11.66
C GLY A 510 1.65 9.57 -11.26
N PRO A 511 2.43 8.97 -10.35
CA PRO A 511 3.73 9.52 -9.96
C PRO A 511 4.72 9.74 -11.12
N VAL A 512 4.61 8.97 -12.20
CA VAL A 512 5.45 9.17 -13.38
C VAL A 512 5.01 10.38 -14.19
N THR A 513 3.70 10.59 -14.36
CA THR A 513 3.17 11.72 -15.13
C THR A 513 3.40 13.05 -14.42
N ASP A 514 3.17 13.10 -13.12
CA ASP A 514 3.43 14.24 -12.25
C ASP A 514 4.91 14.66 -12.35
N ASN A 515 5.82 13.75 -12.02
CA ASN A 515 7.25 14.03 -12.09
C ASN A 515 7.77 14.30 -13.52
N ALA A 516 7.09 13.84 -14.57
CA ALA A 516 7.47 14.18 -15.93
C ALA A 516 7.24 15.66 -16.23
N GLN A 517 6.19 16.25 -15.70
CA GLN A 517 5.93 17.70 -15.77
C GLN A 517 7.01 18.46 -15.01
N SER A 518 7.29 18.07 -13.75
CA SER A 518 8.32 18.71 -12.93
C SER A 518 9.73 18.60 -13.56
N VAL A 519 10.09 17.44 -14.10
CA VAL A 519 11.38 17.27 -14.82
C VAL A 519 11.45 18.17 -16.05
N TYR A 520 10.34 18.35 -16.77
CA TYR A 520 10.30 19.27 -17.91
C TYR A 520 10.62 20.71 -17.47
N GLU A 521 9.91 21.23 -16.46
CA GLU A 521 10.09 22.60 -15.98
C GLU A 521 11.48 22.80 -15.33
N LEU A 522 11.92 21.89 -14.46
CA LEU A 522 13.24 21.96 -13.81
C LEU A 522 14.41 21.85 -14.76
N SER A 523 14.23 21.19 -15.91
CA SER A 523 15.29 21.05 -16.91
C SER A 523 15.65 22.35 -17.62
N LEU A 524 14.77 23.37 -17.52
CA LEU A 524 14.88 24.65 -18.21
C LEU A 524 15.21 24.48 -19.71
N ILE A 525 14.66 23.41 -20.32
CA ILE A 525 14.98 22.99 -21.70
C ILE A 525 14.75 24.12 -22.71
N GLU A 526 13.75 24.97 -22.48
CA GLU A 526 13.40 26.09 -23.33
C GLU A 526 14.45 27.19 -23.33
N GLN A 527 15.26 27.30 -22.28
CA GLN A 527 16.27 28.33 -22.08
C GLN A 527 17.66 27.86 -22.57
N VAL A 528 17.79 26.59 -22.98
CA VAL A 528 19.05 26.06 -23.49
C VAL A 528 19.38 26.75 -24.83
N PRO A 529 20.57 27.34 -25.00
CA PRO A 529 20.94 28.02 -26.24
C PRO A 529 20.84 27.08 -27.44
N ASN A 530 20.22 27.57 -28.54
CA ASN A 530 20.04 26.82 -29.79
C ASN A 530 19.30 25.50 -29.69
N ILE A 531 18.53 25.26 -28.63
CA ILE A 531 17.86 23.99 -28.34
C ILE A 531 17.00 23.49 -29.51
N LYS A 532 16.26 24.37 -30.22
CA LYS A 532 15.43 23.98 -31.37
C LYS A 532 16.27 23.37 -32.50
N GLN A 533 17.45 23.91 -32.75
CA GLN A 533 18.37 23.40 -33.75
C GLN A 533 18.99 22.08 -33.33
N GLU A 534 19.38 21.94 -32.07
CA GLU A 534 19.88 20.70 -31.46
C GLU A 534 18.85 19.59 -31.53
N LEU A 535 17.62 19.85 -31.08
CA LEU A 535 16.52 18.87 -31.10
C LEU A 535 16.20 18.43 -32.55
N LYS A 536 16.23 19.37 -33.51
CA LYS A 536 16.02 19.05 -34.91
C LYS A 536 17.16 18.18 -35.47
N LYS A 537 18.41 18.55 -35.18
CA LYS A 537 19.61 17.88 -35.71
C LYS A 537 19.80 16.48 -35.10
N ASP A 538 19.77 16.38 -33.76
CA ASP A 538 20.19 15.16 -33.05
C ASP A 538 19.05 14.18 -32.82
N TYR A 539 17.79 14.67 -32.77
CA TYR A 539 16.62 13.85 -32.47
C TYR A 539 15.53 13.90 -33.52
N ASN A 540 15.70 14.72 -34.59
CA ASN A 540 14.70 14.97 -35.63
C ASN A 540 13.36 15.44 -35.09
N ILE A 541 13.37 16.31 -34.05
CA ILE A 541 12.21 16.88 -33.39
C ILE A 541 12.03 18.33 -33.80
N ASP A 542 10.84 18.69 -34.30
CA ASP A 542 10.40 20.06 -34.55
C ASP A 542 9.50 20.47 -33.39
N VAL A 543 10.09 21.13 -32.39
CA VAL A 543 9.46 21.31 -31.10
C VAL A 543 8.48 22.47 -31.04
N ASN A 544 7.29 22.22 -30.48
CA ASN A 544 6.38 23.23 -29.96
C ASN A 544 6.29 23.06 -28.44
N PHE A 545 6.92 23.96 -27.70
CA PHE A 545 7.01 23.85 -26.24
C PHE A 545 5.67 24.00 -25.55
N GLU A 546 4.79 24.91 -26.00
CA GLU A 546 3.45 25.09 -25.41
C GLU A 546 2.62 23.81 -25.53
N ARG A 547 2.61 23.21 -26.71
CA ARG A 547 1.93 21.94 -26.93
C ARG A 547 2.51 20.81 -26.07
N ALA A 548 3.83 20.79 -25.88
CA ALA A 548 4.48 19.79 -25.03
C ALA A 548 4.01 19.89 -23.58
N LYS A 549 3.90 21.11 -23.04
CA LYS A 549 3.37 21.38 -21.71
C LYS A 549 1.89 20.96 -21.59
N GLU A 550 1.04 21.41 -22.52
CA GLU A 550 -0.38 21.06 -22.53
C GLU A 550 -0.59 19.53 -22.50
N MET A 551 0.20 18.79 -23.28
CA MET A 551 0.11 17.33 -23.27
C MET A 551 0.60 16.69 -21.98
N LEU A 552 1.64 17.24 -21.33
CA LEU A 552 2.11 16.74 -20.04
C LEU A 552 1.07 17.00 -18.94
N GLU A 553 0.51 18.20 -18.88
CA GLU A 553 -0.54 18.57 -17.92
C GLU A 553 -1.82 17.71 -18.10
N ALA A 554 -2.25 17.50 -19.35
CA ALA A 554 -3.41 16.65 -19.63
C ALA A 554 -3.15 15.18 -19.25
N ASN A 555 -1.92 14.69 -19.47
CA ASN A 555 -1.52 13.34 -19.09
C ASN A 555 -1.42 13.18 -17.57
N ASP A 556 -0.98 14.22 -16.86
CA ASP A 556 -0.93 14.24 -15.40
C ASP A 556 -2.33 14.21 -14.78
N GLY A 557 -3.30 14.95 -15.31
CA GLY A 557 -4.70 14.85 -14.90
C GLY A 557 -5.25 13.43 -14.99
N ALA A 558 -4.94 12.69 -16.08
CA ALA A 558 -5.29 11.27 -16.18
C ALA A 558 -4.53 10.42 -15.16
N GLY A 559 -3.27 10.73 -14.90
CA GLY A 559 -2.45 10.08 -13.87
C GLY A 559 -3.06 10.20 -12.48
N ASN A 560 -3.47 11.40 -12.08
CA ASN A 560 -4.14 11.67 -10.81
C ASN A 560 -5.46 10.91 -10.67
N THR A 561 -6.27 10.85 -11.73
CA THR A 561 -7.50 10.06 -11.76
C THR A 561 -7.22 8.59 -11.46
N PHE A 562 -6.26 7.97 -12.16
CA PHE A 562 -5.98 6.54 -11.98
C PHE A 562 -5.24 6.22 -10.68
N LYS A 563 -4.36 7.08 -10.19
CA LYS A 563 -3.78 7.01 -8.84
C LYS A 563 -4.87 7.00 -7.77
N ALA A 564 -5.92 7.81 -7.94
CA ALA A 564 -7.07 7.81 -7.04
C ALA A 564 -7.90 6.51 -7.13
N THR A 565 -8.07 5.93 -8.33
CA THR A 565 -8.92 4.74 -8.54
C THR A 565 -8.33 3.46 -7.97
N ALA A 566 -7.02 3.30 -7.98
CA ALA A 566 -6.34 2.09 -7.49
C ALA A 566 -6.39 1.96 -5.96
N LYS A 567 -6.36 3.08 -5.23
CA LYS A 567 -6.32 3.11 -3.76
C LYS A 567 -7.51 2.40 -3.11
N PRO A 568 -8.79 2.69 -3.44
CA PRO A 568 -9.93 2.00 -2.87
C PRO A 568 -9.96 0.49 -3.18
N VAL A 569 -9.42 0.06 -4.31
CA VAL A 569 -9.29 -1.37 -4.65
C VAL A 569 -8.31 -2.06 -3.70
N LEU A 570 -7.13 -1.49 -3.49
CA LEU A 570 -6.12 -2.04 -2.57
C LEU A 570 -6.60 -2.04 -1.12
N ILE A 571 -7.27 -0.96 -0.68
CA ILE A 571 -7.85 -0.86 0.67
C ILE A 571 -8.97 -1.89 0.85
N GLY A 572 -9.87 -2.03 -0.13
CA GLY A 572 -10.92 -3.04 -0.13
C GLY A 572 -10.35 -4.46 -0.02
N THR A 573 -9.29 -4.76 -0.77
CA THR A 573 -8.58 -6.04 -0.68
C THR A 573 -8.02 -6.29 0.72
N ALA A 574 -7.37 -5.28 1.32
CA ALA A 574 -6.80 -5.39 2.66
C ALA A 574 -7.87 -5.70 3.71
N VAL A 575 -9.00 -4.99 3.67
CA VAL A 575 -10.08 -5.14 4.67
C VAL A 575 -10.79 -6.47 4.50
N VAL A 576 -11.16 -6.84 3.27
CA VAL A 576 -11.84 -8.12 3.01
C VAL A 576 -10.88 -9.30 3.28
N GLY A 577 -9.58 -9.16 2.97
CA GLY A 577 -8.56 -10.14 3.33
C GLY A 577 -8.34 -10.24 4.85
N ALA A 578 -8.35 -9.10 5.56
CA ALA A 578 -8.24 -9.08 7.02
C ALA A 578 -9.37 -9.85 7.71
N THR A 579 -10.59 -9.87 7.16
CA THR A 579 -11.71 -10.65 7.72
C THR A 579 -11.38 -12.15 7.76
N THR A 580 -10.70 -12.66 6.73
CA THR A 580 -10.27 -14.06 6.65
C THR A 580 -9.21 -14.38 7.70
N MET A 581 -8.26 -13.47 7.90
CA MET A 581 -7.22 -13.61 8.94
C MET A 581 -7.81 -13.52 10.35
N ILE A 582 -8.70 -12.56 10.61
CA ILE A 582 -9.41 -12.44 11.90
C ILE A 582 -10.18 -13.73 12.20
N PHE A 583 -10.78 -14.35 11.17
CA PHE A 583 -11.47 -15.63 11.35
C PHE A 583 -10.49 -16.75 11.73
N SER A 584 -9.27 -16.77 11.23
CA SER A 584 -8.24 -17.71 11.67
C SER A 584 -7.95 -17.57 13.17
N ILE A 585 -7.87 -16.34 13.67
CA ILE A 585 -7.75 -16.07 15.11
C ILE A 585 -8.98 -16.63 15.88
N ILE A 586 -10.18 -16.41 15.34
CA ILE A 586 -11.41 -16.97 15.92
C ILE A 586 -11.36 -18.49 15.98
N MET A 587 -10.95 -19.16 14.91
CA MET A 587 -10.82 -20.61 14.86
C MET A 587 -9.85 -21.15 15.93
N ALA A 588 -8.71 -20.47 16.12
CA ALA A 588 -7.75 -20.81 17.15
C ALA A 588 -8.35 -20.64 18.56
N LEU A 589 -8.98 -19.51 18.84
CA LEU A 589 -9.56 -19.19 20.16
C LEU A 589 -10.79 -20.01 20.52
N THR A 590 -11.52 -20.47 19.52
CA THR A 590 -12.76 -21.25 19.70
C THR A 590 -12.58 -22.75 19.46
N LYS A 591 -11.35 -23.20 19.28
CA LYS A 591 -11.01 -24.61 18.95
C LYS A 591 -11.89 -25.15 17.82
N GLY A 592 -11.91 -24.44 16.70
CA GLY A 592 -12.71 -24.82 15.54
C GLY A 592 -14.21 -24.58 15.71
N LEU A 593 -14.61 -23.51 16.36
CA LEU A 593 -16.01 -23.10 16.63
C LEU A 593 -16.75 -24.06 17.59
N THR A 594 -16.03 -24.72 18.48
CA THR A 594 -16.63 -25.65 19.46
C THR A 594 -16.73 -25.05 20.84
N GLU A 595 -15.81 -24.13 21.21
CA GLU A 595 -15.75 -23.50 22.52
C GLU A 595 -15.84 -21.97 22.41
N ASN A 596 -16.35 -21.30 23.44
CA ASN A 596 -16.34 -19.82 23.57
C ASN A 596 -16.99 -19.02 22.44
N VAL A 597 -17.74 -19.64 21.53
CA VAL A 597 -18.37 -18.96 20.38
C VAL A 597 -19.33 -17.85 20.82
N ASN A 598 -19.95 -18.01 22.01
CA ASN A 598 -20.85 -17.00 22.57
C ASN A 598 -20.15 -15.68 22.92
N ASN A 599 -18.82 -15.68 23.06
CA ASN A 599 -18.04 -14.49 23.35
C ASN A 599 -17.86 -13.59 22.09
N LEU A 600 -18.20 -14.10 20.90
CA LEU A 600 -18.29 -13.32 19.64
C LEU A 600 -19.64 -12.58 19.50
N SER A 601 -20.29 -12.31 20.59
CA SER A 601 -21.63 -11.70 20.64
C SER A 601 -21.56 -10.26 21.16
N LEU A 602 -22.51 -9.44 20.72
CA LEU A 602 -22.72 -8.10 21.29
C LEU A 602 -23.13 -8.14 22.77
N LEU A 603 -23.50 -9.31 23.30
CA LEU A 603 -23.75 -9.50 24.71
C LEU A 603 -22.45 -9.68 25.53
N HIS A 604 -21.34 -9.93 24.88
CA HIS A 604 -20.03 -10.01 25.52
C HIS A 604 -19.38 -8.62 25.57
N ALA A 605 -19.39 -7.99 26.72
CA ALA A 605 -18.92 -6.60 26.88
C ALA A 605 -17.49 -6.35 26.36
N PRO A 606 -16.49 -7.24 26.59
CA PRO A 606 -15.15 -7.05 26.04
C PRO A 606 -15.14 -6.92 24.52
N PHE A 607 -15.93 -7.72 23.80
CA PHE A 607 -16.02 -7.62 22.34
C PHE A 607 -16.54 -6.25 21.88
N VAL A 608 -17.59 -5.73 22.54
CA VAL A 608 -18.13 -4.39 22.24
C VAL A 608 -17.13 -3.27 22.56
N LEU A 609 -16.44 -3.37 23.69
CA LEU A 609 -15.38 -2.42 24.05
C LEU A 609 -14.24 -2.43 23.01
N GLY A 610 -13.89 -3.60 22.49
CA GLY A 610 -12.94 -3.74 21.40
C GLY A 610 -13.39 -3.00 20.13
N LEU A 611 -14.67 -3.14 19.75
CA LEU A 611 -15.23 -2.42 18.59
C LEU A 611 -15.11 -0.90 18.74
N VAL A 612 -15.40 -0.35 19.93
CA VAL A 612 -15.26 1.10 20.18
C VAL A 612 -13.79 1.54 20.12
N THR A 613 -12.91 0.72 20.72
CA THR A 613 -11.48 1.03 20.78
C THR A 613 -10.82 1.04 19.39
N GLY A 614 -11.19 0.10 18.50
CA GLY A 614 -10.65 0.05 17.16
C GLY A 614 -10.99 1.30 16.32
N GLY A 615 -12.23 1.78 16.44
CA GLY A 615 -12.63 3.06 15.82
C GLY A 615 -11.79 4.23 16.34
N ALA A 616 -11.59 4.33 17.66
CA ALA A 616 -10.77 5.36 18.26
C ALA A 616 -9.32 5.36 17.74
N MET A 617 -8.75 4.17 17.53
CA MET A 617 -7.39 4.01 16.98
C MET A 617 -7.27 4.50 15.53
N ILE A 618 -8.27 4.29 14.70
CA ILE A 618 -8.26 4.78 13.32
C ILE A 618 -8.28 6.32 13.29
N TYR A 619 -9.13 6.95 14.12
CA TYR A 619 -9.16 8.41 14.21
C TYR A 619 -7.88 9.00 14.81
N TRP A 620 -7.31 8.35 15.84
CA TRP A 620 -6.01 8.76 16.34
C TRP A 620 -4.93 8.65 15.25
N PHE A 621 -4.88 7.55 14.50
CA PHE A 621 -3.91 7.34 13.43
C PHE A 621 -4.00 8.44 12.36
N THR A 622 -5.23 8.75 11.94
CA THR A 622 -5.50 9.82 10.98
C THR A 622 -5.01 11.18 11.50
N GLY A 623 -5.32 11.50 12.75
CA GLY A 623 -4.87 12.73 13.39
C GLY A 623 -3.36 12.80 13.55
N ALA A 624 -2.71 11.71 13.94
CA ALA A 624 -1.26 11.65 14.13
C ALA A 624 -0.48 11.79 12.81
N SER A 625 -0.93 11.14 11.74
CA SER A 625 -0.32 11.23 10.41
C SER A 625 -0.48 12.64 9.81
N THR A 626 -1.69 13.22 9.89
CA THR A 626 -1.94 14.60 9.45
C THR A 626 -1.13 15.61 10.27
N GLN A 627 -1.02 15.44 11.61
CA GLN A 627 -0.20 16.31 12.47
C GLN A 627 1.28 16.25 12.08
N ALA A 628 1.80 15.08 11.73
CA ALA A 628 3.19 14.93 11.33
C ALA A 628 3.47 15.69 10.01
N VAL A 629 2.54 15.59 9.04
CA VAL A 629 2.61 16.35 7.79
C VAL A 629 2.54 17.85 8.06
N THR A 630 1.52 18.33 8.79
CA THR A 630 1.32 19.75 9.06
C THR A 630 2.54 20.39 9.73
N THR A 631 3.11 19.73 10.74
CA THR A 631 4.29 20.24 11.43
C THR A 631 5.53 20.24 10.55
N GLY A 632 5.71 19.20 9.75
CA GLY A 632 6.83 19.11 8.81
C GLY A 632 6.72 20.16 7.70
N ALA A 633 5.52 20.31 7.12
CA ALA A 633 5.23 21.31 6.09
C ALA A 633 5.47 22.73 6.59
N TYR A 634 5.01 23.06 7.81
CA TYR A 634 5.32 24.34 8.43
C TYR A 634 6.83 24.63 8.44
N ARG A 635 7.66 23.64 8.79
CA ARG A 635 9.11 23.80 8.82
C ARG A 635 9.75 23.89 7.43
N ALA A 636 9.21 23.15 6.47
CA ALA A 636 9.65 23.24 5.08
C ALA A 636 9.32 24.64 4.51
N VAL A 637 8.09 25.13 4.70
CA VAL A 637 7.65 26.47 4.29
C VAL A 637 8.52 27.55 4.92
N GLU A 638 8.78 27.49 6.24
CA GLU A 638 9.64 28.43 6.95
C GLU A 638 11.03 28.50 6.31
N PHE A 639 11.64 27.34 6.05
CA PHE A 639 12.96 27.25 5.42
C PHE A 639 12.95 27.76 3.98
N ILE A 640 11.97 27.35 3.16
CA ILE A 640 11.87 27.77 1.76
C ILE A 640 11.68 29.27 1.65
N LYS A 641 10.78 29.88 2.45
CA LYS A 641 10.56 31.33 2.49
C LYS A 641 11.83 32.12 2.79
N ALA A 642 12.66 31.58 3.69
CA ALA A 642 13.90 32.26 4.08
C ALA A 642 15.04 32.14 3.04
N ASN A 643 14.98 31.16 2.14
CA ASN A 643 16.10 30.83 1.26
C ASN A 643 15.79 30.93 -0.24
N ILE A 644 14.51 31.08 -0.64
CA ILE A 644 14.14 31.24 -2.04
C ILE A 644 14.71 32.55 -2.61
N LYS A 645 15.36 32.46 -3.79
CA LYS A 645 15.94 33.60 -4.49
C LYS A 645 15.25 33.79 -5.83
N LEU A 646 14.32 34.72 -5.88
CA LEU A 646 13.53 35.00 -7.09
C LEU A 646 14.25 35.95 -8.08
N GLU A 647 15.24 36.69 -7.60
CA GLU A 647 16.06 37.59 -8.43
C GLU A 647 17.51 37.09 -8.52
N GLY A 648 18.06 37.18 -9.71
CA GLY A 648 19.48 36.89 -9.96
C GLY A 648 19.86 35.40 -9.99
N ALA A 649 18.90 34.47 -9.83
CA ALA A 649 19.14 33.03 -9.94
C ALA A 649 18.19 32.41 -10.98
N ALA A 650 18.70 31.47 -11.79
CA ALA A 650 17.86 30.70 -12.72
C ALA A 650 17.22 29.48 -12.05
N SER A 651 17.86 28.94 -11.02
CA SER A 651 17.40 27.79 -10.22
C SER A 651 17.83 27.88 -8.77
N ALA A 652 17.16 27.13 -7.91
CA ALA A 652 17.55 26.96 -6.51
C ALA A 652 18.91 26.26 -6.39
N SER A 653 19.61 26.51 -5.29
CA SER A 653 20.87 25.81 -5.04
C SER A 653 20.58 24.33 -4.67
N ILE A 654 21.43 23.43 -5.13
CA ILE A 654 21.34 21.99 -4.77
C ILE A 654 21.44 21.80 -3.26
N ALA A 655 22.20 22.68 -2.55
CA ALA A 655 22.34 22.62 -1.10
C ALA A 655 21.01 22.94 -0.39
N ASP A 656 20.28 23.97 -0.83
CA ASP A 656 18.99 24.35 -0.27
C ASP A 656 17.93 23.25 -0.55
N SER A 657 17.89 22.71 -1.77
CA SER A 657 17.00 21.60 -2.12
C SER A 657 17.28 20.35 -1.27
N LYS A 658 18.53 19.98 -1.08
CA LYS A 658 18.91 18.88 -0.17
C LYS A 658 18.51 19.16 1.28
N LYS A 659 18.54 20.41 1.71
CA LYS A 659 18.12 20.78 3.07
C LYS A 659 16.62 20.63 3.27
N VAL A 660 15.79 20.94 2.27
CA VAL A 660 14.35 20.63 2.30
C VAL A 660 14.13 19.14 2.42
N VAL A 661 14.81 18.31 1.60
CA VAL A 661 14.76 16.84 1.68
C VAL A 661 15.11 16.33 3.08
N GLU A 662 16.13 16.91 3.72
CA GLU A 662 16.53 16.56 5.10
C GLU A 662 15.43 16.89 6.12
N ILE A 663 14.77 18.05 5.98
CA ILE A 663 13.65 18.45 6.84
C ILE A 663 12.51 17.46 6.68
N CYS A 664 12.08 17.17 5.44
CA CYS A 664 11.03 16.20 5.14
C CYS A 664 11.35 14.82 5.73
N THR A 665 12.56 14.30 5.52
CA THR A 665 13.01 13.02 6.06
C THR A 665 12.95 12.97 7.60
N LYS A 666 13.41 14.02 8.25
CA LYS A 666 13.44 14.11 9.74
C LYS A 666 12.04 14.03 10.34
N TYR A 667 11.08 14.79 9.77
CA TYR A 667 9.72 14.80 10.29
C TYR A 667 8.95 13.54 9.90
N ALA A 668 9.20 12.97 8.72
CA ALA A 668 8.66 11.69 8.31
C ALA A 668 9.09 10.55 9.26
N GLN A 669 10.38 10.48 9.61
CA GLN A 669 10.88 9.48 10.56
C GLN A 669 10.31 9.68 11.96
N LYS A 670 10.20 10.93 12.43
CA LYS A 670 9.64 11.23 13.75
C LYS A 670 8.15 10.86 13.83
N GLY A 671 7.38 11.18 12.79
CA GLY A 671 5.98 10.81 12.66
C GLY A 671 5.80 9.28 12.63
N MET A 672 6.55 8.61 11.75
CA MET A 672 6.50 7.16 11.62
C MET A 672 6.88 6.44 12.93
N LEU A 673 7.94 6.87 13.62
CA LEU A 673 8.32 6.27 14.91
C LEU A 673 7.20 6.36 15.94
N ASN A 674 6.57 7.53 16.06
CA ASN A 674 5.47 7.72 17.01
C ASN A 674 4.29 6.82 16.67
N ILE A 675 3.91 6.76 15.41
CA ILE A 675 2.79 5.96 14.93
C ILE A 675 3.08 4.47 15.09
N PHE A 676 4.24 4.00 14.62
CA PHE A 676 4.59 2.59 14.67
C PHE A 676 4.65 2.06 16.11
N ILE A 677 5.35 2.75 17.00
CA ILE A 677 5.48 2.32 18.40
C ILE A 677 4.11 2.33 19.09
N ALA A 678 3.28 3.34 18.83
CA ALA A 678 1.94 3.38 19.41
C ALA A 678 1.08 2.22 18.93
N VAL A 679 1.06 1.91 17.60
CA VAL A 679 0.31 0.79 17.04
C VAL A 679 0.83 -0.55 17.54
N PHE A 680 2.15 -0.75 17.52
CA PHE A 680 2.79 -1.98 17.98
C PHE A 680 2.44 -2.31 19.44
N PHE A 681 2.61 -1.36 20.34
CA PHE A 681 2.30 -1.57 21.75
C PHE A 681 0.81 -1.56 22.07
N ALA A 682 -0.02 -0.85 21.28
CA ALA A 682 -1.47 -0.96 21.38
C ALA A 682 -1.94 -2.38 21.01
N THR A 683 -1.41 -2.94 19.93
CA THR A 683 -1.72 -4.31 19.49
C THR A 683 -1.37 -5.32 20.56
N LEU A 684 -0.17 -5.25 21.15
CA LEU A 684 0.20 -6.09 22.30
C LEU A 684 -0.71 -5.85 23.50
N ALA A 685 -0.94 -4.59 23.88
CA ALA A 685 -1.77 -4.26 25.05
C ALA A 685 -3.16 -4.87 24.92
N PHE A 686 -3.82 -4.67 23.79
CA PHE A 686 -5.20 -5.09 23.58
C PHE A 686 -5.33 -6.61 23.42
N ALA A 687 -4.37 -7.27 22.81
CA ALA A 687 -4.29 -8.72 22.74
C ALA A 687 -4.14 -9.37 24.13
N PHE A 688 -3.41 -8.70 25.04
CA PHE A 688 -3.16 -9.15 26.41
C PHE A 688 -4.26 -8.79 27.40
N VAL A 689 -5.17 -7.88 27.05
CA VAL A 689 -6.34 -7.56 27.90
C VAL A 689 -7.33 -8.73 27.89
N GLU A 690 -7.80 -9.11 26.70
CA GLU A 690 -8.76 -10.20 26.53
C GLU A 690 -8.88 -10.56 25.05
N PRO A 691 -8.85 -11.85 24.65
CA PRO A 691 -8.83 -12.27 23.26
C PRO A 691 -10.03 -11.80 22.42
N PHE A 692 -11.25 -11.83 22.97
CA PHE A 692 -12.46 -11.42 22.24
C PHE A 692 -12.61 -9.89 22.17
N PHE A 693 -12.10 -9.15 23.15
CA PHE A 693 -11.89 -7.70 23.03
C PHE A 693 -11.00 -7.41 21.82
N PHE A 694 -9.92 -8.18 21.67
CA PHE A 694 -8.98 -7.99 20.57
C PHE A 694 -9.61 -8.31 19.21
N ILE A 695 -10.44 -9.34 19.11
CA ILE A 695 -11.19 -9.61 17.87
C ILE A 695 -12.11 -8.44 17.51
N GLY A 696 -12.87 -7.89 18.48
CA GLY A 696 -13.69 -6.70 18.26
C GLY A 696 -12.86 -5.50 17.78
N TYR A 697 -11.69 -5.30 18.39
CA TYR A 697 -10.73 -4.27 17.99
C TYR A 697 -10.27 -4.43 16.52
N LEU A 698 -9.91 -5.64 16.10
CA LEU A 698 -9.47 -5.91 14.74
C LEU A 698 -10.59 -5.69 13.70
N PHE A 699 -11.80 -6.17 13.97
CA PHE A 699 -12.96 -5.92 13.11
C PHE A 699 -13.23 -4.43 12.95
N SER A 700 -13.18 -3.70 14.06
CA SER A 700 -13.39 -2.25 14.05
C SER A 700 -12.33 -1.49 13.27
N ILE A 701 -11.05 -1.82 13.45
CA ILE A 701 -9.96 -1.23 12.65
C ILE A 701 -10.20 -1.47 11.16
N ALA A 702 -10.59 -2.67 10.77
CA ALA A 702 -10.85 -2.99 9.37
C ALA A 702 -12.01 -2.16 8.81
N ILE A 703 -13.15 -2.12 9.48
CA ILE A 703 -14.35 -1.42 9.00
C ILE A 703 -14.17 0.10 9.00
N PHE A 704 -13.76 0.68 10.13
CA PHE A 704 -13.54 2.14 10.21
C PHE A 704 -12.39 2.58 9.31
N GLY A 705 -11.33 1.77 9.22
CA GLY A 705 -10.21 2.02 8.32
C GLY A 705 -10.62 2.04 6.85
N LEU A 706 -11.51 1.13 6.41
CA LEU A 706 -12.03 1.11 5.06
C LEU A 706 -12.73 2.42 4.70
N TYR A 707 -13.74 2.80 5.47
CA TYR A 707 -14.54 3.98 5.15
C TYR A 707 -13.75 5.28 5.29
N GLN A 708 -12.92 5.38 6.33
CA GLN A 708 -12.05 6.53 6.53
C GLN A 708 -11.06 6.70 5.38
N ALA A 709 -10.44 5.61 4.94
CA ALA A 709 -9.47 5.66 3.85
C ALA A 709 -10.11 6.01 2.50
N ILE A 710 -11.27 5.42 2.16
CA ILE A 710 -12.01 5.74 0.93
C ILE A 710 -12.44 7.21 0.93
N PHE A 711 -13.05 7.67 2.02
CA PHE A 711 -13.46 9.06 2.18
C PHE A 711 -12.29 10.02 1.94
N MET A 712 -11.17 9.80 2.63
CA MET A 712 -10.01 10.68 2.55
C MET A 712 -9.35 10.66 1.17
N ALA A 713 -9.20 9.47 0.57
CA ALA A 713 -8.62 9.31 -0.76
C ALA A 713 -9.42 10.08 -1.82
N ASN A 714 -10.75 9.95 -1.78
CA ASN A 714 -11.61 10.50 -2.82
C ASN A 714 -11.95 11.97 -2.61
N ALA A 715 -12.05 12.46 -1.37
CA ALA A 715 -12.11 13.88 -1.08
C ALA A 715 -10.85 14.60 -1.60
N GLY A 716 -9.67 14.05 -1.25
CA GLY A 716 -8.40 14.60 -1.72
C GLY A 716 -8.25 14.56 -3.24
N GLY A 717 -8.66 13.46 -3.88
CA GLY A 717 -8.66 13.35 -5.34
C GLY A 717 -9.61 14.33 -6.05
N ALA A 718 -10.75 14.65 -5.42
CA ALA A 718 -11.67 15.65 -5.96
C ALA A 718 -11.09 17.07 -5.90
N TRP A 719 -10.40 17.44 -4.81
CA TRP A 719 -9.74 18.74 -4.70
C TRP A 719 -8.57 18.89 -5.65
N ASP A 720 -7.74 17.85 -5.79
CA ASP A 720 -6.59 17.84 -6.70
C ASP A 720 -7.05 18.02 -8.16
N ASN A 721 -8.01 17.24 -8.60
CA ASN A 721 -8.53 17.37 -9.95
C ASN A 721 -9.37 18.66 -10.18
N ALA A 722 -9.92 19.27 -9.13
CA ALA A 722 -10.49 20.60 -9.23
C ALA A 722 -9.41 21.66 -9.54
N LYS A 723 -8.23 21.56 -8.92
CA LYS A 723 -7.06 22.39 -9.28
C LYS A 723 -6.66 22.17 -10.74
N LYS A 724 -6.57 20.91 -11.20
CA LYS A 724 -6.22 20.59 -12.59
C LYS A 724 -7.24 21.14 -13.61
N ILE A 725 -8.54 21.13 -13.30
CA ILE A 725 -9.56 21.78 -14.17
C ILE A 725 -9.27 23.27 -14.33
N VAL A 726 -8.99 23.97 -13.23
CA VAL A 726 -8.69 25.41 -13.24
C VAL A 726 -7.41 25.70 -14.03
N GLU A 727 -6.41 24.85 -13.90
CA GLU A 727 -5.12 25.02 -14.58
C GLU A 727 -5.16 24.69 -16.07
N VAL A 728 -5.80 23.59 -16.44
CA VAL A 728 -5.73 23.00 -17.79
C VAL A 728 -6.92 23.41 -18.65
N GLU A 729 -8.16 23.22 -18.15
CA GLU A 729 -9.37 23.49 -18.93
C GLU A 729 -9.72 24.99 -18.94
N LEU A 730 -9.75 25.62 -17.75
CA LEU A 730 -10.10 27.04 -17.62
C LEU A 730 -8.90 27.97 -17.91
N LYS A 731 -7.66 27.47 -17.86
CA LYS A 731 -6.43 28.23 -18.07
C LYS A 731 -6.34 29.48 -17.18
N GLN A 732 -6.76 29.35 -15.90
CA GLN A 732 -6.84 30.46 -14.94
C GLN A 732 -5.74 30.39 -13.86
N LYS A 733 -4.54 29.92 -14.20
CA LYS A 733 -3.40 29.93 -13.26
C LYS A 733 -3.11 31.33 -12.72
N GLY A 734 -2.85 31.43 -11.43
CA GLY A 734 -2.53 32.67 -10.74
C GLY A 734 -3.73 33.61 -10.42
N THR A 735 -4.96 33.15 -10.64
CA THR A 735 -6.19 33.84 -10.26
C THR A 735 -6.62 33.51 -8.82
N PRO A 736 -7.55 34.26 -8.21
CA PRO A 736 -8.12 33.90 -6.90
C PRO A 736 -8.80 32.53 -6.88
N LEU A 737 -9.39 32.11 -8.00
CA LEU A 737 -9.96 30.74 -8.14
C LEU A 737 -8.86 29.68 -8.06
N HIS A 738 -7.75 29.89 -8.75
CA HIS A 738 -6.60 29.00 -8.67
C HIS A 738 -6.06 28.91 -7.24
N ASP A 739 -5.86 30.04 -6.57
CA ASP A 739 -5.42 30.08 -5.16
C ASP A 739 -6.38 29.26 -4.27
N ALA A 740 -7.70 29.39 -4.47
CA ALA A 740 -8.70 28.66 -3.71
C ALA A 740 -8.64 27.14 -3.95
N THR A 741 -8.40 26.71 -5.19
CA THR A 741 -8.27 25.27 -5.52
C THR A 741 -6.93 24.69 -5.05
N VAL A 742 -5.84 25.43 -5.09
CA VAL A 742 -4.54 25.05 -4.48
C VAL A 742 -4.69 24.84 -2.97
N ILE A 743 -5.46 25.71 -2.27
CA ILE A 743 -5.75 25.51 -0.84
C ILE A 743 -6.54 24.21 -0.62
N GLY A 744 -7.52 23.92 -1.48
CA GLY A 744 -8.28 22.66 -1.43
C GLY A 744 -7.39 21.44 -1.58
N ASP A 745 -6.49 21.45 -2.55
CA ASP A 745 -5.50 20.36 -2.78
C ASP A 745 -4.55 20.21 -1.59
N THR A 746 -4.00 21.32 -1.07
CA THR A 746 -3.17 21.33 0.15
C THR A 746 -3.87 20.68 1.37
N VAL A 747 -5.19 20.88 1.53
CA VAL A 747 -5.98 20.19 2.57
C VAL A 747 -6.15 18.71 2.24
N GLY A 748 -6.30 18.39 0.98
CA GLY A 748 -6.47 17.03 0.48
C GLY A 748 -5.22 16.16 0.58
N ASP A 749 -4.04 16.74 0.46
CA ASP A 749 -2.76 16.04 0.42
C ASP A 749 -2.50 15.08 1.59
N PRO A 750 -2.55 15.51 2.87
CA PRO A 750 -2.38 14.58 3.97
C PRO A 750 -3.51 13.54 4.04
N PHE A 751 -4.64 13.79 3.40
CA PHE A 751 -5.77 12.87 3.34
C PHE A 751 -5.53 11.78 2.28
N LYS A 752 -5.33 12.17 1.00
CA LYS A 752 -5.27 11.26 -0.13
C LYS A 752 -3.98 10.42 -0.18
N ASP A 753 -2.84 11.01 0.21
CA ASP A 753 -1.51 10.43 -0.04
C ASP A 753 -0.73 10.09 1.25
N THR A 754 -1.22 10.46 2.44
CA THR A 754 -0.61 10.05 3.72
C THR A 754 -1.54 9.15 4.51
N SER A 755 -2.64 9.67 5.05
CA SER A 755 -3.48 8.95 6.01
C SER A 755 -4.26 7.82 5.35
N SER A 756 -4.93 8.07 4.21
CA SER A 756 -5.77 7.07 3.56
C SER A 756 -4.97 5.82 3.13
N VAL A 757 -3.82 6.06 2.56
CA VAL A 757 -2.98 4.98 1.99
C VAL A 757 -2.21 4.22 3.06
N ALA A 758 -1.80 4.89 4.13
CA ALA A 758 -1.09 4.25 5.24
C ALA A 758 -2.01 3.41 6.15
N LEU A 759 -3.33 3.62 6.09
CA LEU A 759 -4.30 2.76 6.77
C LEU A 759 -4.26 1.32 6.24
N ASN A 760 -4.04 1.11 4.94
CA ASN A 760 -3.96 -0.21 4.33
C ASN A 760 -2.89 -1.12 5.00
N PRO A 761 -1.58 -0.80 4.98
CA PRO A 761 -0.60 -1.64 5.64
C PRO A 761 -0.73 -1.65 7.17
N VAL A 762 -1.29 -0.62 7.80
CA VAL A 762 -1.54 -0.62 9.25
C VAL A 762 -2.60 -1.64 9.62
N ILE A 763 -3.69 -1.76 8.87
CA ILE A 763 -4.72 -2.78 9.09
C ILE A 763 -4.11 -4.18 8.97
N LYS A 764 -3.35 -4.43 7.92
CA LYS A 764 -2.70 -5.73 7.67
C LYS A 764 -1.66 -6.05 8.74
N PHE A 765 -0.77 -5.10 9.06
CA PHE A 765 0.21 -5.26 10.13
C PHE A 765 -0.44 -5.58 11.47
N THR A 766 -1.46 -4.81 11.86
CA THR A 766 -2.17 -5.01 13.13
C THR A 766 -2.85 -6.38 13.18
N THR A 767 -3.39 -6.86 12.05
CA THR A 767 -4.06 -8.16 11.99
C THR A 767 -3.06 -9.31 12.03
N LEU A 768 -2.00 -9.27 11.21
CA LEU A 768 -0.96 -10.31 11.16
C LEU A 768 -0.13 -10.39 12.43
N PHE A 769 0.37 -9.26 12.88
CA PHE A 769 1.12 -9.18 14.12
C PHE A 769 0.22 -9.47 15.32
N GLY A 770 -1.04 -9.06 15.23
CA GLY A 770 -2.06 -9.30 16.21
C GLY A 770 -2.37 -10.77 16.43
N LEU A 771 -2.31 -11.58 15.39
CA LEU A 771 -2.42 -13.03 15.49
C LEU A 771 -1.34 -13.60 16.42
N LEU A 772 -0.08 -13.26 16.14
CA LEU A 772 1.05 -13.68 16.98
C LEU A 772 0.92 -13.13 18.41
N ALA A 773 0.45 -11.89 18.55
CA ALA A 773 0.27 -11.24 19.85
C ALA A 773 -0.81 -11.92 20.71
N VAL A 774 -1.95 -12.32 20.09
CA VAL A 774 -3.05 -12.98 20.84
C VAL A 774 -2.69 -14.41 21.21
N GLU A 775 -2.01 -15.13 20.35
CA GLU A 775 -1.51 -16.47 20.66
C GLU A 775 -0.49 -16.44 21.81
N LEU A 776 0.43 -15.47 21.77
CA LEU A 776 1.38 -15.20 22.85
C LEU A 776 0.64 -14.93 24.19
N ALA A 777 -0.40 -14.09 24.15
CA ALA A 777 -1.19 -13.75 25.33
C ALA A 777 -1.94 -14.96 25.90
N VAL A 778 -2.56 -15.76 25.04
CA VAL A 778 -3.30 -16.98 25.44
C VAL A 778 -2.37 -18.03 26.07
N GLN A 779 -1.23 -18.30 25.44
CA GLN A 779 -0.23 -19.24 25.96
C GLN A 779 0.35 -18.76 27.31
N LEU A 780 0.66 -17.48 27.40
CA LEU A 780 1.17 -16.91 28.64
C LEU A 780 0.11 -16.95 29.76
N THR A 781 -1.15 -16.68 29.44
CA THR A 781 -2.27 -16.81 30.40
C THR A 781 -2.42 -18.24 30.87
N ALA A 782 -2.34 -19.23 29.99
CA ALA A 782 -2.43 -20.63 30.32
C ALA A 782 -1.28 -21.13 31.23
N THR A 783 -0.06 -20.61 31.02
CA THR A 783 1.14 -21.07 31.74
C THR A 783 1.40 -20.29 33.03
N GLN A 784 1.17 -18.98 33.06
CA GLN A 784 1.55 -18.07 34.15
C GLN A 784 0.34 -17.40 34.84
N GLY A 785 -0.86 -17.60 34.32
CA GLY A 785 -2.09 -16.99 34.81
C GLY A 785 -2.36 -15.58 34.28
N SER A 786 -3.63 -15.16 34.41
CA SER A 786 -4.13 -13.89 33.89
C SER A 786 -3.53 -12.63 34.58
N GLY A 787 -3.00 -12.77 35.77
CA GLY A 787 -2.41 -11.64 36.51
C GLY A 787 -1.21 -11.03 35.80
N LEU A 788 -0.30 -11.87 35.29
CA LEU A 788 0.86 -11.42 34.55
C LEU A 788 0.47 -10.76 33.20
N THR A 789 -0.45 -11.37 32.47
CA THR A 789 -0.90 -10.81 31.19
C THR A 789 -1.56 -9.46 31.34
N HIS A 790 -2.39 -9.23 32.35
CA HIS A 790 -2.98 -7.93 32.64
C HIS A 790 -1.96 -6.86 33.05
N ILE A 791 -0.92 -7.24 33.82
CA ILE A 791 0.17 -6.31 34.15
C ILE A 791 0.94 -5.92 32.89
N LEU A 792 1.25 -6.87 32.01
CA LEU A 792 1.91 -6.61 30.73
C LEU A 792 1.02 -5.77 29.81
N ALA A 793 -0.28 -6.04 29.74
CA ALA A 793 -1.25 -5.24 29.01
C ALA A 793 -1.23 -3.77 29.47
N ALA A 794 -1.25 -3.54 30.78
CA ALA A 794 -1.15 -2.18 31.33
C ALA A 794 0.17 -1.51 31.01
N ALA A 795 1.29 -2.23 31.08
CA ALA A 795 2.62 -1.71 30.76
C ALA A 795 2.71 -1.34 29.26
N PHE A 796 2.24 -2.21 28.36
CA PHE A 796 2.21 -1.95 26.93
C PHE A 796 1.27 -0.78 26.58
N PHE A 797 0.12 -0.71 27.24
CA PHE A 797 -0.81 0.41 27.06
C PHE A 797 -0.18 1.74 27.46
N VAL A 798 0.55 1.80 28.57
CA VAL A 798 1.25 3.02 29.01
C VAL A 798 2.28 3.44 27.97
N VAL A 799 3.05 2.51 27.40
CA VAL A 799 4.02 2.82 26.33
C VAL A 799 3.29 3.34 25.11
N SER A 800 2.23 2.67 24.64
CA SER A 800 1.40 3.11 23.53
C SER A 800 0.87 4.52 23.76
N PHE A 801 0.26 4.76 24.92
CA PHE A 801 -0.34 6.05 25.27
C PHE A 801 0.68 7.19 25.32
N LEU A 802 1.90 6.93 25.77
CA LEU A 802 2.99 7.91 25.74
C LEU A 802 3.34 8.34 24.31
N PHE A 803 3.32 7.40 23.35
CA PHE A 803 3.58 7.72 21.95
C PHE A 803 2.35 8.32 21.25
N VAL A 804 1.14 7.94 21.64
CA VAL A 804 -0.10 8.62 21.25
C VAL A 804 -0.07 10.09 21.70
N TYR A 805 0.26 10.35 22.96
CA TYR A 805 0.42 11.71 23.49
C TYR A 805 1.53 12.48 22.74
N ARG A 806 2.67 11.84 22.51
CA ARG A 806 3.81 12.44 21.81
C ARG A 806 3.49 12.74 20.35
N SER A 807 2.70 11.92 19.67
CA SER A 807 2.32 12.13 18.25
C SER A 807 1.55 13.41 18.05
N PHE A 808 0.79 13.84 19.05
CA PHE A 808 0.04 15.10 19.03
C PHE A 808 0.81 16.25 19.71
N TYR A 809 1.02 16.16 21.02
CA TYR A 809 1.60 17.28 21.78
C TYR A 809 3.10 17.48 21.55
N GLY A 810 3.85 16.44 21.20
CA GLY A 810 5.28 16.50 20.86
C GLY A 810 5.56 16.93 19.40
N MET A 811 4.49 17.03 18.58
CA MET A 811 4.57 17.43 17.18
C MET A 811 3.86 18.76 16.89
N ARG A 812 3.37 19.48 17.89
CA ARG A 812 2.70 20.76 17.70
C ARG A 812 3.65 21.86 17.24
N ILE A 813 3.17 22.74 16.38
CA ILE A 813 3.81 24.01 16.05
C ILE A 813 3.78 24.88 17.31
N ARG A 814 4.94 25.38 17.75
CA ARG A 814 5.08 26.26 18.91
C ARG A 814 5.45 27.67 18.46
N GLU A 815 4.82 28.68 19.06
CA GLU A 815 5.12 30.09 18.79
C GLU A 815 6.57 30.47 19.11
N ASP A 816 7.20 29.83 20.12
CA ASP A 816 8.57 30.12 20.55
C ASP A 816 9.66 29.73 19.54
N ALA A 817 9.28 29.06 18.45
CA ALA A 817 10.19 28.69 17.38
C ALA A 817 10.22 29.70 16.22
N ALA A 818 9.45 30.75 16.32
CA ALA A 818 9.35 31.84 15.33
C ALA A 818 10.11 33.15 15.76
N ARG A 819 10.89 33.08 16.87
CA ARG A 819 11.80 34.16 17.29
C ARG A 819 13.26 33.76 17.27
#